data_29024a78a1d8ab333a21878d138b2f13
#
_entry.id   29024a78a1d8ab333a21878d138b2f13
#
_cell.length_a   1.000
_cell.length_b   1.000
_cell.length_c   1.000
_cell.angle_alpha   90.00
_cell.angle_beta   90.00
_cell.angle_gamma   90.00
#
_symmetry.space_group_name_H-M   'P 1'
#
loop_
_entity.id
_entity.type
_entity.pdbx_description
1 polymer ?
#
loop_
_entity_poly.entity_id
_entity_poly.type
_entity_poly.pdbx_seq_one_letter_code
_entity_poly.pdbx_strand_id
1 'polypeptide(L)'
;MNTKARVVLAFGAGCLSLFAFHFFPSFPTSESEPVAVDSTDIAMSLLDDYGLDRLEEVADEEWLPAVEVGSIGTGPKADHLLDTIAYAEWEYYANQSSVRKNPGELLPLTVQAEVQLLQRSGKVFPTFASSLTELVNFREYQWADDLPPLPVQCEQPAVALLLLDETTVADWERNQTQWLALGTEQSLTTIYFGEDLPETLESWPFPLLQLPDASPTAQAMAVQMLYGGQDTYYQEKGWLAAQRLGHAPPEAVGIERERLNRIDRYVERAIRRKAIPGCQVLVAKSGQIVYDKTFGYHTYAKEKAVDHQSVYDLASLTKAAATTLGVMRLYETGQVDLAERLKDYLPVYQKTGLRYLRIRHLLSHHTGLQANLPIAHWLRQDDLFQSTPSEQYPLAVSNDFYLKEGVRETLLSEVKKVRTARRQFFRYSDVNFILLQQVVEQVSGSPMDDFLRTEFYAPLGLQRLRFRPGKVLPYADIAPTEHDRRWRKQVVQGEVHDESAALLGGVAGHAGLFSNARDLAVLFQMLINDGTYAGDQYFQPETVDQFTKRNGYNYRAYGFDRLAGHSKSLRYYGASKNTFGHTGFTGTCVWADPEEDLIFIFLSNRVHPNKYNQKLQKLGLRERIHKIIYQSLGSFEEEV
;
A
#
# COMPACT_ATOMS: atom_id res chain seq x y z
N MET A 1 -16.80 -21.16 48.02
CA MET A 1 -16.62 -20.36 46.78
C MET A 1 -15.36 -20.78 45.99
N ASN A 2 -15.03 -22.03 45.89
CA ASN A 2 -13.78 -22.41 45.17
C ASN A 2 -13.92 -23.66 44.29
N THR A 3 -15.12 -24.15 44.08
CA THR A 3 -15.36 -25.40 43.33
C THR A 3 -15.77 -25.12 41.87
N LYS A 4 -16.32 -23.94 41.55
CA LYS A 4 -16.75 -23.60 40.19
C LYS A 4 -15.60 -23.17 39.25
N ALA A 5 -14.53 -22.55 39.80
CA ALA A 5 -13.38 -22.12 39.00
C ALA A 5 -12.49 -23.31 38.53
N ARG A 6 -12.43 -24.40 39.32
CA ARG A 6 -11.64 -25.61 38.95
C ARG A 6 -12.30 -26.47 37.88
N VAL A 7 -13.63 -26.47 37.80
CA VAL A 7 -14.38 -27.23 36.79
C VAL A 7 -14.29 -26.58 35.39
N VAL A 8 -14.25 -25.24 35.32
CA VAL A 8 -14.13 -24.52 34.03
C VAL A 8 -12.72 -24.68 33.42
N LEU A 9 -11.66 -24.69 34.25
CA LEU A 9 -10.28 -24.93 33.76
C LEU A 9 -10.05 -26.37 33.30
N ALA A 10 -10.71 -27.36 33.91
CA ALA A 10 -10.63 -28.76 33.50
C ALA A 10 -11.39 -29.02 32.19
N PHE A 11 -12.49 -28.30 31.94
CA PHE A 11 -13.27 -28.40 30.70
C PHE A 11 -12.55 -27.75 29.51
N GLY A 12 -11.83 -26.64 29.71
CA GLY A 12 -11.00 -25.99 28.69
C GLY A 12 -9.83 -26.87 28.24
N ALA A 13 -9.15 -27.53 29.16
CA ALA A 13 -8.04 -28.44 28.85
C ALA A 13 -8.51 -29.74 28.20
N GLY A 14 -9.69 -30.26 28.58
CA GLY A 14 -10.28 -31.47 28.00
C GLY A 14 -10.78 -31.27 26.56
N CYS A 15 -11.33 -30.10 26.24
CA CYS A 15 -11.76 -29.80 24.87
C CYS A 15 -10.58 -29.63 23.90
N LEU A 16 -9.44 -29.11 24.33
CA LEU A 16 -8.24 -29.02 23.49
C LEU A 16 -7.62 -30.40 23.19
N SER A 17 -7.69 -31.33 24.14
CA SER A 17 -7.21 -32.71 23.95
C SER A 17 -8.13 -33.54 23.06
N LEU A 18 -9.46 -33.33 23.13
CA LEU A 18 -10.43 -34.06 22.29
C LEU A 18 -10.43 -33.61 20.84
N PHE A 19 -10.09 -32.35 20.53
CA PHE A 19 -9.98 -31.86 19.17
C PHE A 19 -8.72 -32.40 18.45
N ALA A 20 -7.66 -32.73 19.18
CA ALA A 20 -6.43 -33.28 18.61
C ALA A 20 -6.57 -34.77 18.26
N PHE A 21 -7.46 -35.54 18.92
CA PHE A 21 -7.56 -36.99 18.75
C PHE A 21 -8.64 -37.45 17.73
N HIS A 22 -9.54 -36.59 17.28
CA HIS A 22 -10.64 -37.01 16.40
C HIS A 22 -10.43 -36.78 14.90
N PHE A 23 -9.25 -36.32 14.47
CA PHE A 23 -8.98 -36.01 13.06
C PHE A 23 -7.93 -36.86 12.35
N PHE A 24 -7.40 -37.93 12.98
CA PHE A 24 -6.49 -38.82 12.28
C PHE A 24 -6.98 -40.29 12.33
N PRO A 25 -7.20 -40.91 11.17
CA PRO A 25 -7.34 -42.37 11.11
C PRO A 25 -5.98 -43.01 11.34
N SER A 26 -5.95 -44.07 12.13
CA SER A 26 -4.80 -44.90 12.47
C SER A 26 -4.07 -45.42 11.23
N PHE A 27 -2.75 -45.18 11.17
CA PHE A 27 -1.83 -45.84 10.27
C PHE A 27 -0.88 -46.75 11.06
N PRO A 28 -0.43 -47.87 10.45
CA PRO A 28 0.40 -48.87 11.15
C PRO A 28 1.80 -48.34 11.42
N THR A 29 2.32 -48.77 12.54
CA THR A 29 3.63 -48.44 13.10
C THR A 29 4.78 -48.99 12.25
N SER A 30 5.63 -48.11 11.73
CA SER A 30 7.06 -48.39 11.51
C SER A 30 7.84 -47.28 12.18
N GLU A 31 8.81 -47.68 12.98
CA GLU A 31 9.66 -46.83 13.81
C GLU A 31 10.42 -45.80 12.97
N SER A 32 10.00 -44.57 13.05
CA SER A 32 10.81 -43.38 12.77
C SER A 32 10.29 -42.28 13.68
N GLU A 33 11.17 -41.59 14.38
CA GLU A 33 10.86 -40.53 15.33
C GLU A 33 9.88 -39.53 14.73
N PRO A 34 8.85 -39.09 15.46
CA PRO A 34 7.91 -38.11 14.95
C PRO A 34 8.62 -36.76 14.83
N VAL A 35 8.83 -36.31 13.60
CA VAL A 35 9.14 -34.91 13.32
C VAL A 35 7.89 -34.13 13.70
N ALA A 36 7.95 -33.40 14.81
CA ALA A 36 6.92 -32.48 15.23
C ALA A 36 6.75 -31.42 14.12
N VAL A 37 5.73 -31.61 13.30
CA VAL A 37 5.21 -30.52 12.47
C VAL A 37 4.68 -29.50 13.48
N ASP A 38 5.30 -28.33 13.54
CA ASP A 38 4.94 -27.27 14.47
C ASP A 38 3.51 -26.81 14.13
N SER A 39 2.55 -27.34 14.87
CA SER A 39 1.13 -26.99 14.76
C SER A 39 0.87 -25.50 15.05
N THR A 40 1.89 -24.79 15.54
CA THR A 40 1.87 -23.35 15.76
C THR A 40 1.81 -22.55 14.47
N ASP A 41 2.45 -22.98 13.37
CA ASP A 41 2.39 -22.24 12.09
C ASP A 41 0.99 -22.33 11.45
N ILE A 42 0.28 -23.45 11.62
CA ILE A 42 -1.11 -23.60 11.15
C ILE A 42 -2.05 -22.82 12.07
N ALA A 43 -1.82 -22.86 13.37
CA ALA A 43 -2.59 -22.10 14.35
C ALA A 43 -2.39 -20.58 14.20
N MET A 44 -1.19 -20.11 13.81
CA MET A 44 -0.90 -18.70 13.60
C MET A 44 -1.58 -18.12 12.36
N SER A 45 -1.62 -18.86 11.25
CA SER A 45 -2.39 -18.45 10.07
C SER A 45 -3.89 -18.41 10.35
N LEU A 46 -4.39 -19.29 11.21
CA LEU A 46 -5.79 -19.32 11.64
C LEU A 46 -6.08 -18.24 12.70
N LEU A 47 -5.10 -17.91 13.56
CA LEU A 47 -5.25 -16.87 14.59
C LEU A 47 -5.21 -15.45 14.03
N ASP A 48 -4.50 -15.19 12.93
CA ASP A 48 -4.58 -13.90 12.23
C ASP A 48 -5.99 -13.69 11.63
N ASP A 49 -6.70 -14.75 11.23
CA ASP A 49 -8.08 -14.67 10.73
C ASP A 49 -9.14 -14.77 11.86
N TYR A 50 -8.81 -15.36 13.01
CA TYR A 50 -9.76 -15.62 14.12
C TYR A 50 -9.39 -14.94 15.43
N GLY A 51 -8.22 -14.36 15.56
CA GLY A 51 -7.70 -13.75 16.79
C GLY A 51 -8.42 -12.48 17.24
N LEU A 52 -9.27 -11.91 16.38
CA LEU A 52 -10.05 -10.71 16.70
C LEU A 52 -11.23 -10.98 17.63
N ASP A 53 -11.70 -12.22 17.74
CA ASP A 53 -12.90 -12.57 18.55
C ASP A 53 -12.62 -12.79 20.04
N ARG A 54 -11.38 -12.66 20.51
CA ARG A 54 -10.99 -12.87 21.91
C ARG A 54 -10.32 -11.69 22.61
N LEU A 55 -10.46 -10.50 22.10
CA LEU A 55 -10.20 -9.31 22.89
C LEU A 55 -11.46 -9.03 23.71
N GLU A 56 -11.62 -9.75 24.84
CA GLU A 56 -12.43 -9.24 25.94
C GLU A 56 -12.00 -7.82 26.24
N GLU A 57 -12.99 -6.94 26.44
CA GLU A 57 -12.84 -5.57 26.88
C GLU A 57 -11.73 -5.45 27.94
N VAL A 58 -10.54 -5.09 27.49
CA VAL A 58 -9.60 -4.43 28.38
C VAL A 58 -10.14 -3.02 28.50
N ALA A 59 -10.89 -2.80 29.59
CA ALA A 59 -11.47 -1.52 29.92
C ALA A 59 -10.42 -0.41 29.74
N ASP A 60 -10.85 0.74 29.23
CA ASP A 60 -10.00 1.94 29.05
C ASP A 60 -9.29 2.40 30.36
N GLU A 61 -9.68 1.84 31.51
CA GLU A 61 -9.16 2.17 32.85
C GLU A 61 -7.74 1.64 33.14
N GLU A 62 -7.20 0.65 32.46
CA GLU A 62 -5.80 0.21 32.67
C GLU A 62 -4.74 1.06 31.97
N TRP A 63 -5.11 2.15 31.38
CA TRP A 63 -4.20 3.12 30.80
C TRP A 63 -3.83 4.20 31.82
N LEU A 64 -3.20 3.80 32.92
CA LEU A 64 -2.69 4.73 33.92
C LEU A 64 -1.82 5.83 33.27
N PRO A 65 -1.89 7.08 33.81
CA PRO A 65 -1.09 8.18 33.33
C PRO A 65 0.39 7.82 33.37
N ALA A 66 1.13 8.32 32.38
CA ALA A 66 2.55 8.08 32.22
C ALA A 66 3.30 8.49 33.50
N VAL A 67 3.83 7.52 34.22
CA VAL A 67 4.98 7.77 35.08
C VAL A 67 6.10 8.16 34.12
N GLU A 68 6.69 9.33 34.30
CA GLU A 68 7.89 9.78 33.61
C GLU A 68 9.05 8.83 33.90
N VAL A 69 9.12 7.74 33.15
CA VAL A 69 10.34 6.95 33.04
C VAL A 69 11.14 7.60 31.93
N GLY A 70 12.35 8.03 32.24
CA GLY A 70 13.25 8.78 31.39
C GLY A 70 13.19 8.37 29.92
N SER A 71 13.13 9.33 29.03
CA SER A 71 12.82 9.23 27.60
C SER A 71 13.67 8.19 26.89
N ILE A 72 13.19 6.98 26.80
CA ILE A 72 13.62 6.06 25.72
C ILE A 72 12.98 6.64 24.47
N GLY A 73 13.74 7.43 23.69
CA GLY A 73 13.25 8.08 22.48
C GLY A 73 12.61 7.05 21.55
N THR A 74 11.40 7.31 21.11
CA THR A 74 10.63 6.47 20.17
C THR A 74 11.24 6.48 18.78
N GLY A 75 12.16 7.41 18.51
CA GLY A 75 12.76 7.66 17.21
C GLY A 75 12.13 8.87 16.51
N PRO A 76 12.61 9.21 15.33
CA PRO A 76 12.09 10.32 14.57
C PRO A 76 10.65 10.07 14.14
N LYS A 77 9.93 11.17 13.94
CA LYS A 77 8.59 11.24 13.35
C LYS A 77 8.67 12.31 12.26
N ALA A 78 8.07 12.04 11.12
CA ALA A 78 7.92 13.00 10.05
C ALA A 78 6.45 13.09 9.64
N ASP A 79 5.99 14.31 9.48
CA ASP A 79 4.64 14.67 9.07
C ASP A 79 4.72 15.36 7.70
N HIS A 80 3.70 15.23 6.86
CA HIS A 80 3.60 16.03 5.64
C HIS A 80 3.23 17.48 6.00
N LEU A 81 3.81 18.46 5.28
CA LEU A 81 3.63 19.87 5.61
C LEU A 81 2.14 20.26 5.61
N LEU A 82 1.41 19.95 4.55
CA LEU A 82 0.01 20.37 4.40
C LEU A 82 -0.94 19.69 5.41
N ASP A 83 -0.58 18.51 5.95
CA ASP A 83 -1.38 17.87 7.01
C ASP A 83 -1.30 18.64 8.34
N THR A 84 -0.23 19.41 8.54
CA THR A 84 0.11 20.05 9.83
C THR A 84 -0.18 21.54 9.90
N ILE A 85 -0.35 22.21 8.75
CA ILE A 85 -0.65 23.65 8.72
C ILE A 85 -2.02 23.95 9.34
N ALA A 86 -2.22 25.20 9.77
CA ALA A 86 -3.52 25.66 10.23
C ALA A 86 -4.53 25.67 9.07
N TYR A 87 -5.80 25.30 9.35
CA TYR A 87 -6.85 25.28 8.33
C TYR A 87 -7.03 26.66 7.66
N ALA A 88 -6.99 27.74 8.43
CA ALA A 88 -7.10 29.11 7.90
C ALA A 88 -5.95 29.48 6.93
N GLU A 89 -4.72 29.00 7.19
CA GLU A 89 -3.60 29.20 6.29
C GLU A 89 -3.79 28.41 5.00
N TRP A 90 -4.16 27.12 5.09
CA TRP A 90 -4.45 26.30 3.93
C TRP A 90 -5.60 26.89 3.09
N GLU A 91 -6.70 27.32 3.72
CA GLU A 91 -7.86 27.92 3.05
C GLU A 91 -7.48 29.22 2.34
N TYR A 92 -6.59 30.06 2.94
CA TYR A 92 -6.07 31.26 2.30
C TYR A 92 -5.36 30.91 0.98
N TYR A 93 -4.39 30.01 0.99
CA TYR A 93 -3.66 29.65 -0.24
C TYR A 93 -4.54 28.93 -1.25
N ALA A 94 -5.45 28.06 -0.84
CA ALA A 94 -6.39 27.41 -1.74
C ALA A 94 -7.28 28.41 -2.49
N ASN A 95 -7.70 29.48 -1.82
CA ASN A 95 -8.58 30.51 -2.42
C ASN A 95 -7.84 31.58 -3.22
N GLN A 96 -6.57 31.89 -2.87
CA GLN A 96 -5.79 32.93 -3.54
C GLN A 96 -4.98 32.41 -4.72
N SER A 97 -4.73 31.10 -4.80
CA SER A 97 -3.98 30.49 -5.89
C SER A 97 -4.89 30.21 -7.10
N SER A 98 -4.36 30.37 -8.30
CA SER A 98 -5.14 30.11 -9.53
C SER A 98 -4.30 29.74 -10.72
N VAL A 99 -4.87 28.97 -11.64
CA VAL A 99 -4.35 28.79 -13.00
C VAL A 99 -4.82 29.96 -13.85
N ARG A 100 -3.93 30.87 -14.18
CA ARG A 100 -4.22 32.07 -14.98
C ARG A 100 -4.42 31.73 -16.44
N LYS A 101 -3.65 30.78 -16.96
CA LYS A 101 -3.70 30.32 -18.35
C LYS A 101 -3.42 28.82 -18.41
N ASN A 102 -4.09 28.13 -19.32
CA ASN A 102 -3.85 26.73 -19.60
C ASN A 102 -4.07 26.40 -21.08
N PRO A 103 -3.31 27.04 -22.01
CA PRO A 103 -3.44 26.77 -23.42
C PRO A 103 -3.10 25.30 -23.73
N GLY A 104 -3.91 24.67 -24.56
CA GLY A 104 -3.75 23.25 -24.90
C GLY A 104 -4.14 22.28 -23.78
N GLU A 105 -4.73 22.77 -22.69
CA GLU A 105 -5.19 21.95 -21.54
C GLU A 105 -4.09 21.08 -20.91
N LEU A 106 -2.86 21.60 -20.83
CA LEU A 106 -1.71 20.86 -20.28
C LEU A 106 -1.87 20.53 -18.78
N LEU A 107 -2.53 21.40 -18.02
CA LEU A 107 -2.77 21.20 -16.58
C LEU A 107 -4.14 20.54 -16.33
N PRO A 108 -4.25 19.62 -15.38
CA PRO A 108 -3.16 19.10 -14.53
C PRO A 108 -2.20 18.18 -15.29
N LEU A 109 -0.92 18.17 -14.84
CA LEU A 109 0.13 17.35 -15.43
C LEU A 109 -0.07 15.86 -15.12
N THR A 110 0.43 15.00 -15.99
CA THR A 110 0.49 13.57 -15.72
C THR A 110 1.76 13.20 -14.96
N VAL A 111 1.68 12.22 -14.06
CA VAL A 111 2.85 11.74 -13.30
C VAL A 111 3.86 10.93 -14.15
N GLN A 112 3.55 10.69 -15.40
CA GLN A 112 4.41 9.96 -16.35
C GLN A 112 5.32 10.88 -17.17
N ALA A 113 5.09 12.20 -17.12
CA ALA A 113 5.91 13.15 -17.84
C ALA A 113 7.34 13.20 -17.26
N GLU A 114 8.34 13.28 -18.12
CA GLU A 114 9.69 13.65 -17.67
C GLU A 114 9.69 15.15 -17.33
N VAL A 115 10.12 15.50 -16.10
CA VAL A 115 10.02 16.86 -15.59
C VAL A 115 11.41 17.49 -15.47
N GLN A 116 11.53 18.72 -15.93
CA GLN A 116 12.69 19.57 -15.77
C GLN A 116 12.31 20.78 -14.92
N LEU A 117 12.94 20.94 -13.75
CA LEU A 117 12.73 22.05 -12.86
C LEU A 117 13.75 23.16 -13.13
N LEU A 118 13.27 24.32 -13.54
CA LEU A 118 14.09 25.47 -13.93
C LEU A 118 13.97 26.56 -12.87
N GLN A 119 15.06 26.87 -12.17
CA GLN A 119 15.10 27.95 -11.18
C GLN A 119 16.35 28.81 -11.35
N ARG A 120 16.24 30.09 -10.97
CA ARG A 120 17.37 31.03 -11.05
C ARG A 120 18.51 30.62 -10.12
N SER A 121 19.74 30.73 -10.61
CA SER A 121 20.93 30.51 -9.79
C SER A 121 20.95 31.39 -8.54
N GLY A 122 21.15 30.78 -7.38
CA GLY A 122 21.09 31.47 -6.09
C GLY A 122 19.69 31.64 -5.49
N LYS A 123 18.63 31.24 -6.21
CA LYS A 123 17.27 31.09 -5.69
C LYS A 123 16.90 29.61 -5.64
N VAL A 124 16.35 29.19 -4.52
CA VAL A 124 15.91 27.79 -4.34
C VAL A 124 14.50 27.78 -3.77
N PHE A 125 13.70 26.84 -4.27
CA PHE A 125 12.35 26.55 -3.79
C PHE A 125 12.34 25.14 -3.17
N PRO A 126 12.91 24.99 -1.96
CA PRO A 126 13.19 23.65 -1.41
C PRO A 126 11.94 22.84 -1.11
N THR A 127 10.85 23.51 -0.70
CA THR A 127 9.57 22.83 -0.43
C THR A 127 8.92 22.41 -1.73
N PHE A 128 9.00 23.20 -2.80
CA PHE A 128 8.51 22.81 -4.12
C PHE A 128 9.25 21.55 -4.62
N ALA A 129 10.57 21.55 -4.60
CA ALA A 129 11.39 20.43 -5.04
C ALA A 129 11.12 19.16 -4.20
N SER A 130 11.04 19.29 -2.87
CA SER A 130 10.72 18.14 -2.01
C SER A 130 9.32 17.58 -2.25
N SER A 131 8.30 18.43 -2.40
CA SER A 131 6.94 18.00 -2.71
C SER A 131 6.83 17.37 -4.11
N LEU A 132 7.58 17.91 -5.09
CA LEU A 132 7.63 17.36 -6.45
C LEU A 132 8.25 15.95 -6.46
N THR A 133 9.29 15.70 -5.66
CA THR A 133 9.95 14.39 -5.53
C THR A 133 8.98 13.29 -5.06
N GLU A 134 7.92 13.66 -4.37
CA GLU A 134 6.90 12.70 -3.89
C GLU A 134 6.02 12.17 -5.02
N LEU A 135 5.90 12.91 -6.12
CA LEU A 135 5.01 12.59 -7.23
C LEU A 135 5.76 12.08 -8.47
N VAL A 136 6.89 12.71 -8.81
CA VAL A 136 7.62 12.44 -10.06
C VAL A 136 9.12 12.48 -9.86
N ASN A 137 9.86 11.83 -10.76
CA ASN A 137 11.29 12.06 -10.90
C ASN A 137 11.51 13.30 -11.78
N PHE A 138 12.42 14.16 -11.38
CA PHE A 138 12.75 15.36 -12.14
C PHE A 138 14.24 15.62 -12.17
N ARG A 139 14.67 16.48 -13.14
CA ARG A 139 16.03 17.03 -13.19
C ARG A 139 15.97 18.52 -12.88
N GLU A 140 16.84 18.98 -12.00
CA GLU A 140 16.95 20.36 -11.63
C GLU A 140 17.99 21.08 -12.47
N TYR A 141 17.65 22.26 -13.00
CA TYR A 141 18.51 23.14 -13.74
C TYR A 141 18.47 24.53 -13.15
N GLN A 142 19.66 25.12 -12.96
CA GLN A 142 19.77 26.51 -12.51
C GLN A 142 20.20 27.40 -13.69
N TRP A 143 19.49 28.51 -13.87
CA TRP A 143 19.83 29.50 -14.88
C TRP A 143 20.44 30.77 -14.26
N ALA A 144 21.37 31.43 -14.98
CA ALA A 144 22.06 32.65 -14.62
C ALA A 144 21.81 33.71 -15.71
N ASP A 145 22.48 34.85 -15.62
CA ASP A 145 22.32 35.98 -16.57
C ASP A 145 22.65 35.59 -18.01
N ASP A 146 23.56 34.67 -18.21
CA ASP A 146 23.82 34.03 -19.49
C ASP A 146 23.05 32.70 -19.48
N LEU A 147 22.07 32.59 -20.33
CA LEU A 147 21.12 31.50 -20.45
C LEU A 147 21.53 30.11 -19.97
N PRO A 148 20.52 29.32 -19.51
CA PRO A 148 20.76 27.92 -19.26
C PRO A 148 21.20 27.22 -20.55
N PRO A 149 22.12 26.25 -20.48
CA PRO A 149 22.26 25.30 -21.58
C PRO A 149 20.88 24.70 -21.84
N LEU A 150 20.42 24.76 -23.08
CA LEU A 150 19.17 24.14 -23.50
C LEU A 150 19.11 22.72 -22.91
N PRO A 151 17.99 22.34 -22.31
CA PRO A 151 17.87 21.02 -21.72
C PRO A 151 18.27 19.97 -22.75
N VAL A 152 19.06 19.00 -22.32
CA VAL A 152 19.51 17.88 -23.14
C VAL A 152 18.28 17.29 -23.84
N GLN A 153 18.38 17.03 -25.15
CA GLN A 153 17.31 16.39 -25.93
C GLN A 153 16.85 15.14 -25.20
N CYS A 154 15.61 15.18 -24.69
CA CYS A 154 14.97 14.05 -24.06
C CYS A 154 14.38 13.17 -25.16
N GLU A 155 14.47 11.85 -25.02
CA GLU A 155 13.87 10.90 -25.97
C GLU A 155 12.33 10.93 -25.94
N GLN A 156 11.74 11.57 -24.91
CA GLN A 156 10.29 11.77 -24.73
C GLN A 156 9.98 13.26 -24.49
N PRO A 157 8.74 13.71 -24.79
CA PRO A 157 8.35 15.09 -24.52
C PRO A 157 8.45 15.37 -23.02
N ALA A 158 9.31 16.30 -22.66
CA ALA A 158 9.52 16.73 -21.29
C ALA A 158 8.65 17.94 -20.97
N VAL A 159 8.24 18.06 -19.72
CA VAL A 159 7.59 19.25 -19.17
C VAL A 159 8.64 20.08 -18.42
N ALA A 160 8.83 21.32 -18.84
CA ALA A 160 9.71 22.27 -18.15
C ALA A 160 8.87 23.12 -17.18
N LEU A 161 9.21 23.09 -15.89
CA LEU A 161 8.59 23.90 -14.83
C LEU A 161 9.52 25.09 -14.51
N LEU A 162 9.11 26.29 -14.92
CA LEU A 162 9.84 27.52 -14.64
C LEU A 162 9.31 28.18 -13.37
N LEU A 163 10.16 28.29 -12.34
CA LEU A 163 9.81 28.94 -11.08
C LEU A 163 10.29 30.40 -11.08
N LEU A 164 9.35 31.32 -10.87
CA LEU A 164 9.59 32.75 -10.76
C LEU A 164 8.98 33.31 -9.47
N ASP A 165 9.61 34.34 -8.93
CA ASP A 165 9.07 35.21 -7.88
C ASP A 165 9.27 36.70 -8.24
N GLU A 166 8.79 37.61 -7.42
CA GLU A 166 8.88 39.04 -7.64
C GLU A 166 10.34 39.52 -7.85
N THR A 167 11.33 38.79 -7.29
CA THR A 167 12.75 39.17 -7.39
C THR A 167 13.41 38.62 -8.66
N THR A 168 12.87 37.59 -9.27
CA THR A 168 13.44 36.90 -10.44
C THR A 168 12.74 37.23 -11.75
N VAL A 169 11.54 37.81 -11.71
CA VAL A 169 10.75 38.15 -12.89
C VAL A 169 11.46 39.14 -13.80
N ALA A 170 12.14 40.17 -13.26
CA ALA A 170 12.86 41.17 -14.06
C ALA A 170 14.05 40.57 -14.85
N ASP A 171 14.69 39.55 -14.30
CA ASP A 171 15.76 38.82 -14.98
C ASP A 171 15.19 37.91 -16.09
N TRP A 172 14.03 37.28 -15.83
CA TRP A 172 13.31 36.50 -16.80
C TRP A 172 12.84 37.37 -17.98
N GLU A 173 12.32 38.59 -17.72
CA GLU A 173 11.87 39.54 -18.75
C GLU A 173 13.00 39.91 -19.74
N ARG A 174 14.22 40.08 -19.27
CA ARG A 174 15.37 40.36 -20.14
C ARG A 174 15.69 39.22 -21.13
N ASN A 175 15.30 38.02 -20.82
CA ASN A 175 15.57 36.82 -21.60
C ASN A 175 14.28 36.22 -22.24
N GLN A 176 13.20 36.98 -22.30
CA GLN A 176 11.86 36.51 -22.71
C GLN A 176 11.86 35.81 -24.06
N THR A 177 12.61 36.31 -25.07
CA THR A 177 12.68 35.70 -26.41
C THR A 177 13.21 34.25 -26.36
N GLN A 178 14.10 33.97 -25.47
CA GLN A 178 14.75 32.65 -25.34
C GLN A 178 13.82 31.68 -24.59
N TRP A 179 13.09 32.17 -23.59
CA TRP A 179 12.04 31.41 -22.93
C TRP A 179 10.89 31.06 -23.87
N LEU A 180 10.53 31.96 -24.78
CA LEU A 180 9.57 31.68 -25.85
C LEU A 180 10.04 30.57 -26.77
N ALA A 181 11.35 30.59 -27.18
CA ALA A 181 11.91 29.53 -27.99
C ALA A 181 11.87 28.17 -27.28
N LEU A 182 12.27 28.14 -25.98
CA LEU A 182 12.19 26.92 -25.18
C LEU A 182 10.77 26.38 -25.10
N GLY A 183 9.76 27.24 -24.86
CA GLY A 183 8.36 26.85 -24.76
C GLY A 183 7.77 26.36 -26.09
N THR A 184 8.35 26.69 -27.23
CA THR A 184 7.95 26.13 -28.53
C THR A 184 8.55 24.75 -28.79
N GLU A 185 9.68 24.43 -28.17
CA GLU A 185 10.38 23.14 -28.32
C GLU A 185 9.91 22.13 -27.26
N GLN A 186 9.49 22.61 -26.09
CA GLN A 186 9.07 21.80 -24.94
C GLN A 186 7.76 22.35 -24.33
N SER A 187 7.05 21.52 -23.59
CA SER A 187 5.88 21.95 -22.81
C SER A 187 6.33 22.76 -21.60
N LEU A 188 6.40 24.09 -21.73
CA LEU A 188 6.78 25.00 -20.65
C LEU A 188 5.57 25.40 -19.81
N THR A 189 5.65 25.21 -18.50
CA THR A 189 4.68 25.69 -17.51
C THR A 189 5.39 26.65 -16.55
N THR A 190 4.84 27.85 -16.35
CA THR A 190 5.39 28.85 -15.44
C THR A 190 4.62 28.86 -14.14
N ILE A 191 5.34 28.88 -13.03
CA ILE A 191 4.79 29.04 -11.68
C ILE A 191 5.35 30.36 -11.13
N TYR A 192 4.42 31.29 -10.88
CA TYR A 192 4.77 32.62 -10.34
C TYR A 192 4.30 32.76 -8.88
N PHE A 193 5.21 33.13 -8.02
CA PHE A 193 5.00 33.38 -6.60
C PHE A 193 5.00 34.89 -6.34
N GLY A 194 3.83 35.52 -6.32
CA GLY A 194 3.61 36.95 -6.07
C GLY A 194 2.13 37.32 -6.16
N GLU A 195 1.70 38.30 -5.33
CA GLU A 195 0.31 38.80 -5.32
C GLU A 195 -0.06 39.48 -6.64
N ASP A 196 0.81 40.37 -7.11
CA ASP A 196 0.59 41.14 -8.33
C ASP A 196 1.20 40.42 -9.53
N LEU A 197 0.35 40.05 -10.50
CA LEU A 197 0.83 39.42 -11.73
C LEU A 197 1.44 40.48 -12.66
N PRO A 198 2.74 40.39 -13.03
CA PRO A 198 3.36 41.31 -13.98
C PRO A 198 2.65 41.30 -15.34
N GLU A 199 2.51 42.48 -15.95
CA GLU A 199 1.84 42.66 -17.25
C GLU A 199 2.46 41.78 -18.34
N THR A 200 3.76 41.53 -18.28
CA THR A 200 4.51 40.65 -19.16
C THR A 200 4.09 39.19 -19.04
N LEU A 201 3.78 38.71 -17.83
CA LEU A 201 3.23 37.36 -17.58
C LEU A 201 1.74 37.27 -17.96
N GLU A 202 0.99 38.39 -17.90
CA GLU A 202 -0.40 38.41 -18.41
C GLU A 202 -0.47 38.12 -19.91
N SER A 203 0.55 38.50 -20.68
CA SER A 203 0.64 38.21 -22.11
C SER A 203 1.35 36.89 -22.44
N TRP A 204 1.85 36.16 -21.42
CA TRP A 204 2.62 34.93 -21.61
C TRP A 204 1.82 33.81 -22.28
N PRO A 205 2.33 33.15 -23.36
CA PRO A 205 1.51 32.23 -24.16
C PRO A 205 1.43 30.80 -23.62
N PHE A 206 2.12 30.48 -22.54
CA PHE A 206 2.18 29.14 -21.96
C PHE A 206 1.36 29.03 -20.66
N PRO A 207 1.09 27.80 -20.15
CA PRO A 207 0.41 27.62 -18.88
C PRO A 207 1.07 28.42 -17.75
N LEU A 208 0.26 29.10 -16.96
CA LEU A 208 0.69 29.97 -15.88
C LEU A 208 -0.14 29.71 -14.62
N LEU A 209 0.55 29.26 -13.58
CA LEU A 209 0.02 29.12 -12.22
C LEU A 209 0.50 30.28 -11.37
N GLN A 210 -0.39 30.96 -10.66
CA GLN A 210 -0.05 32.02 -9.72
C GLN A 210 -0.38 31.65 -8.29
N LEU A 211 0.55 31.93 -7.38
CA LEU A 211 0.39 31.83 -5.92
C LEU A 211 0.78 33.17 -5.28
N PRO A 212 0.19 33.52 -4.11
CA PRO A 212 0.38 34.86 -3.53
C PRO A 212 1.81 35.15 -3.09
N ASP A 213 2.60 34.16 -2.69
CA ASP A 213 3.98 34.30 -2.25
C ASP A 213 4.77 33.00 -2.43
N ALA A 214 6.08 33.02 -2.11
CA ALA A 214 6.97 31.87 -2.17
C ALA A 214 7.16 31.15 -0.82
N SER A 215 6.18 31.23 0.10
CA SER A 215 6.23 30.51 1.37
C SER A 215 6.29 28.98 1.16
N PRO A 216 6.74 28.21 2.15
CA PRO A 216 6.72 26.76 2.06
C PRO A 216 5.32 26.20 1.75
N THR A 217 4.26 26.77 2.32
CA THR A 217 2.87 26.37 2.08
C THR A 217 2.45 26.62 0.64
N ALA A 218 2.74 27.83 0.09
CA ALA A 218 2.48 28.15 -1.30
C ALA A 218 3.22 27.21 -2.26
N GLN A 219 4.50 26.91 -2.00
CA GLN A 219 5.29 25.99 -2.80
C GLN A 219 4.70 24.56 -2.82
N ALA A 220 4.29 24.04 -1.66
CA ALA A 220 3.64 22.72 -1.57
C ALA A 220 2.27 22.74 -2.27
N MET A 221 1.48 23.80 -2.11
CA MET A 221 0.19 23.98 -2.77
C MET A 221 0.34 24.01 -4.29
N ALA A 222 1.35 24.71 -4.81
CA ALA A 222 1.62 24.76 -6.24
C ALA A 222 1.78 23.36 -6.85
N VAL A 223 2.52 22.48 -6.19
CA VAL A 223 2.69 21.08 -6.65
C VAL A 223 1.36 20.33 -6.63
N GLN A 224 0.52 20.50 -5.60
CA GLN A 224 -0.81 19.88 -5.55
C GLN A 224 -1.69 20.35 -6.72
N MET A 225 -1.70 21.65 -7.02
CA MET A 225 -2.47 22.21 -8.13
C MET A 225 -1.95 21.73 -9.49
N LEU A 226 -0.63 21.70 -9.69
CA LEU A 226 -0.01 21.22 -10.94
C LEU A 226 -0.43 19.78 -11.29
N TYR A 227 -0.61 18.93 -10.30
CA TYR A 227 -0.93 17.52 -10.49
C TYR A 227 -2.39 17.16 -10.18
N GLY A 228 -3.25 18.15 -9.94
CA GLY A 228 -4.69 17.94 -9.72
C GLY A 228 -5.02 17.30 -8.37
N GLY A 229 -4.17 17.45 -7.36
CA GLY A 229 -4.42 17.00 -5.99
C GLY A 229 -5.23 18.00 -5.15
N GLN A 230 -5.55 19.18 -5.70
CA GLN A 230 -6.28 20.25 -5.04
C GLN A 230 -7.37 20.80 -5.95
N ASP A 231 -8.52 21.18 -5.40
CA ASP A 231 -9.51 21.97 -6.11
C ASP A 231 -8.86 23.27 -6.57
N THR A 232 -8.95 23.56 -7.85
CA THR A 232 -8.16 24.62 -8.46
C THR A 232 -9.05 25.54 -9.26
N TYR A 233 -8.90 26.87 -9.06
CA TYR A 233 -9.59 27.87 -9.86
C TYR A 233 -8.84 28.13 -11.17
N TYR A 234 -9.50 27.88 -12.29
CA TYR A 234 -9.02 28.20 -13.64
C TYR A 234 -9.73 29.45 -14.13
N GLN A 235 -8.97 30.49 -14.49
CA GLN A 235 -9.55 31.77 -14.94
C GLN A 235 -10.52 31.60 -16.11
N GLU A 236 -10.24 30.65 -17.00
CA GLU A 236 -11.06 30.40 -18.19
C GLU A 236 -12.24 29.45 -17.95
N LYS A 237 -12.16 28.56 -16.96
CA LYS A 237 -13.12 27.46 -16.74
C LYS A 237 -13.84 27.50 -15.38
N GLY A 238 -13.39 28.35 -14.45
CA GLY A 238 -13.86 28.36 -13.07
C GLY A 238 -13.22 27.27 -12.22
N TRP A 239 -13.89 26.88 -11.13
CA TRP A 239 -13.39 25.85 -10.21
C TRP A 239 -13.47 24.45 -10.83
N LEU A 240 -12.37 23.73 -10.81
CA LEU A 240 -12.28 22.31 -11.13
C LEU A 240 -11.91 21.53 -9.88
N ALA A 241 -12.67 20.46 -9.63
CA ALA A 241 -12.42 19.56 -8.51
C ALA A 241 -11.09 18.81 -8.66
N ALA A 242 -10.50 18.45 -7.54
CA ALA A 242 -9.32 17.58 -7.49
C ALA A 242 -9.60 16.25 -8.20
N GLN A 243 -8.63 15.78 -8.99
CA GLN A 243 -8.73 14.51 -9.73
C GLN A 243 -7.82 13.44 -9.15
N ARG A 244 -6.91 13.83 -8.25
CA ARG A 244 -5.93 12.96 -7.60
C ARG A 244 -6.00 13.14 -6.11
N LEU A 245 -5.47 12.17 -5.37
CA LEU A 245 -5.21 12.33 -3.94
C LEU A 245 -4.29 13.53 -3.71
N GLY A 246 -4.80 14.50 -2.97
CA GLY A 246 -4.07 15.67 -2.51
C GLY A 246 -3.79 15.60 -1.02
N HIS A 247 -3.21 16.66 -0.48
CA HIS A 247 -2.98 16.84 0.95
C HIS A 247 -3.72 18.06 1.47
N ALA A 248 -4.41 17.90 2.60
CA ALA A 248 -5.12 18.98 3.26
C ALA A 248 -5.07 18.82 4.79
N PRO A 249 -5.24 19.92 5.55
CA PRO A 249 -5.44 19.81 6.98
C PRO A 249 -6.72 19.01 7.30
N PRO A 250 -6.75 18.23 8.39
CA PRO A 250 -7.89 17.36 8.73
C PRO A 250 -9.25 18.07 8.76
N GLU A 251 -9.26 19.32 9.19
CA GLU A 251 -10.45 20.14 9.31
C GLU A 251 -11.11 20.43 7.95
N ALA A 252 -10.34 20.45 6.86
CA ALA A 252 -10.84 20.67 5.50
C ALA A 252 -11.86 19.60 5.07
N VAL A 253 -11.80 18.41 5.65
CA VAL A 253 -12.68 17.28 5.35
C VAL A 253 -13.52 16.85 6.57
N GLY A 254 -13.67 17.75 7.56
CA GLY A 254 -14.51 17.53 8.73
C GLY A 254 -13.93 16.58 9.79
N ILE A 255 -12.61 16.44 9.86
CA ILE A 255 -11.92 15.61 10.86
C ILE A 255 -11.35 16.49 11.98
N GLU A 256 -11.59 16.11 13.24
CA GLU A 256 -10.99 16.77 14.40
C GLU A 256 -9.51 16.38 14.56
N ARG A 257 -8.60 17.28 14.25
CA ARG A 257 -7.14 17.09 14.31
C ARG A 257 -6.66 16.57 15.67
N GLU A 258 -7.14 17.16 16.76
CA GLU A 258 -6.72 16.77 18.11
C GLU A 258 -7.05 15.31 18.43
N ARG A 259 -8.23 14.86 18.01
CA ARG A 259 -8.62 13.46 18.16
C ARG A 259 -7.79 12.55 17.28
N LEU A 260 -7.60 12.92 16.01
CA LEU A 260 -6.81 12.15 15.06
C LEU A 260 -5.35 12.00 15.55
N ASN A 261 -4.74 13.06 16.07
CA ASN A 261 -3.37 13.04 16.59
C ASN A 261 -3.17 12.14 17.83
N ARG A 262 -4.24 11.61 18.44
CA ARG A 262 -4.09 10.56 19.45
C ARG A 262 -3.41 9.30 18.91
N ILE A 263 -3.47 9.07 17.61
CA ILE A 263 -2.78 7.96 16.91
C ILE A 263 -1.31 7.95 17.29
N ASP A 264 -0.64 9.11 17.32
CA ASP A 264 0.80 9.26 17.62
C ASP A 264 1.16 8.53 18.92
N ARG A 265 0.43 8.80 19.99
CA ARG A 265 0.67 8.22 21.32
C ARG A 265 0.57 6.70 21.33
N TYR A 266 -0.39 6.13 20.58
CA TYR A 266 -0.56 4.67 20.54
C TYR A 266 0.53 4.00 19.71
N VAL A 267 0.93 4.60 18.59
CA VAL A 267 2.04 4.12 17.75
C VAL A 267 3.36 4.16 18.53
N GLU A 268 3.67 5.30 19.15
CA GLU A 268 4.87 5.46 19.96
C GLU A 268 4.93 4.44 21.12
N ARG A 269 3.79 4.19 21.79
CA ARG A 269 3.70 3.16 22.81
C ARG A 269 3.98 1.76 22.26
N ALA A 270 3.50 1.45 21.06
CA ALA A 270 3.76 0.16 20.41
C ALA A 270 5.26 -0.01 20.08
N ILE A 271 5.92 1.06 19.61
CA ILE A 271 7.37 1.07 19.36
C ILE A 271 8.14 0.86 20.68
N ARG A 272 7.81 1.62 21.74
CA ARG A 272 8.41 1.45 23.08
C ARG A 272 8.26 0.02 23.61
N ARG A 273 7.13 -0.63 23.36
CA ARG A 273 6.86 -2.02 23.76
C ARG A 273 7.49 -3.05 22.84
N LYS A 274 8.22 -2.63 21.80
CA LYS A 274 8.83 -3.48 20.79
C LYS A 274 7.78 -4.38 20.10
N ALA A 275 6.59 -3.81 19.82
CA ALA A 275 5.59 -4.46 18.99
C ALA A 275 5.92 -4.31 17.50
N ILE A 276 6.50 -3.18 17.15
CA ILE A 276 7.02 -2.81 15.84
C ILE A 276 8.28 -1.97 16.02
N PRO A 277 9.25 -1.99 15.11
CA PRO A 277 10.39 -1.06 15.15
C PRO A 277 10.03 0.33 14.62
N GLY A 278 9.15 0.41 13.65
CA GLY A 278 8.63 1.63 13.04
C GLY A 278 7.45 1.32 12.13
N CYS A 279 6.81 2.36 11.59
CA CYS A 279 5.67 2.22 10.68
C CYS A 279 5.39 3.50 9.88
N GLN A 280 4.58 3.35 8.84
CA GLN A 280 3.85 4.43 8.16
C GLN A 280 2.37 4.31 8.53
N VAL A 281 1.72 5.44 8.77
CA VAL A 281 0.27 5.54 9.02
C VAL A 281 -0.28 6.62 8.11
N LEU A 282 -1.26 6.27 7.28
CA LEU A 282 -1.91 7.21 6.38
C LEU A 282 -3.43 7.13 6.54
N VAL A 283 -4.07 8.30 6.60
CA VAL A 283 -5.51 8.46 6.52
C VAL A 283 -5.82 9.45 5.41
N ALA A 284 -6.69 9.04 4.49
CA ALA A 284 -7.27 9.93 3.49
C ALA A 284 -8.80 9.93 3.62
N LYS A 285 -9.42 11.09 3.39
CA LYS A 285 -10.87 11.27 3.36
C LYS A 285 -11.23 12.28 2.28
N SER A 286 -12.29 11.98 1.53
CA SER A 286 -12.81 12.85 0.47
C SER A 286 -11.72 13.26 -0.53
N GLY A 287 -10.88 12.29 -0.93
CA GLY A 287 -9.79 12.52 -1.87
C GLY A 287 -8.59 13.31 -1.31
N GLN A 288 -8.56 13.60 0.01
CA GLN A 288 -7.47 14.34 0.64
C GLN A 288 -6.78 13.49 1.71
N ILE A 289 -5.46 13.38 1.64
CA ILE A 289 -4.63 12.82 2.69
C ILE A 289 -4.58 13.85 3.82
N VAL A 290 -5.00 13.45 5.02
CA VAL A 290 -5.14 14.33 6.19
C VAL A 290 -4.28 13.88 7.37
N TYR A 291 -3.63 12.75 7.21
CA TYR A 291 -2.68 12.22 8.18
C TYR A 291 -1.72 11.29 7.44
N ASP A 292 -0.48 11.72 7.26
CA ASP A 292 0.57 10.93 6.61
C ASP A 292 1.85 11.04 7.44
N LYS A 293 2.01 10.10 8.37
CA LYS A 293 3.09 10.14 9.35
C LYS A 293 3.93 8.88 9.35
N THR A 294 5.22 9.08 9.56
CA THR A 294 6.20 8.02 9.72
C THR A 294 6.73 8.00 11.14
N PHE A 295 6.99 6.82 11.67
CA PHE A 295 7.42 6.65 13.07
C PHE A 295 8.56 5.64 13.19
N GLY A 296 9.53 5.96 14.02
CA GLY A 296 10.58 5.03 14.43
C GLY A 296 11.58 4.71 13.34
N TYR A 297 12.00 3.46 13.26
CA TYR A 297 13.12 3.02 12.42
C TYR A 297 12.78 1.71 11.70
N HIS A 298 13.55 1.37 10.66
CA HIS A 298 13.44 0.09 9.98
C HIS A 298 13.75 -1.10 10.91
N THR A 299 14.62 -0.89 11.89
CA THR A 299 15.06 -1.92 12.86
C THR A 299 15.17 -1.36 14.27
N TYR A 300 15.23 -2.23 15.26
CA TYR A 300 15.51 -1.82 16.64
C TYR A 300 16.95 -1.35 16.87
N ALA A 301 17.87 -1.53 15.90
CA ALA A 301 19.22 -0.96 15.94
C ALA A 301 19.22 0.56 15.65
N LYS A 302 18.12 1.11 15.09
CA LYS A 302 17.92 2.54 14.85
C LYS A 302 18.88 3.16 13.83
N GLU A 303 19.29 2.41 12.83
CA GLU A 303 20.24 2.86 11.81
C GLU A 303 19.58 3.70 10.71
N LYS A 304 18.41 3.29 10.24
CA LYS A 304 17.62 4.00 9.22
C LYS A 304 16.25 4.37 9.81
N ALA A 305 15.93 5.66 9.86
CA ALA A 305 14.60 6.15 10.19
C ALA A 305 13.59 5.73 9.14
N VAL A 306 12.34 5.48 9.55
CA VAL A 306 11.23 5.33 8.60
C VAL A 306 10.93 6.71 8.01
N ASP A 307 10.79 6.76 6.69
CA ASP A 307 10.38 7.93 5.93
C ASP A 307 9.26 7.55 4.93
N HIS A 308 8.74 8.52 4.18
CA HIS A 308 7.67 8.27 3.19
C HIS A 308 8.15 7.45 1.99
N GLN A 309 9.46 7.36 1.76
CA GLN A 309 10.05 6.52 0.72
C GLN A 309 10.24 5.07 1.15
N SER A 310 10.13 4.79 2.44
CA SER A 310 10.29 3.44 2.99
C SER A 310 9.24 2.48 2.45
N VAL A 311 9.67 1.28 2.00
CA VAL A 311 8.80 0.25 1.44
C VAL A 311 8.74 -0.96 2.35
N TYR A 312 7.55 -1.54 2.45
CA TYR A 312 7.26 -2.70 3.30
C TYR A 312 6.79 -3.90 2.47
N ASP A 313 7.18 -5.10 2.87
CA ASP A 313 6.57 -6.34 2.38
C ASP A 313 5.10 -6.37 2.82
N LEU A 314 4.19 -6.35 1.86
CA LEU A 314 2.76 -6.28 2.07
C LEU A 314 2.14 -7.62 2.49
N ALA A 315 2.86 -8.71 2.34
CA ALA A 315 2.38 -10.07 2.59
C ALA A 315 1.02 -10.30 1.88
N SER A 316 -0.01 -10.73 2.62
CA SER A 316 -1.33 -11.05 2.04
C SER A 316 -2.09 -9.88 1.42
N LEU A 317 -1.69 -8.61 1.64
CA LEU A 317 -2.26 -7.50 0.87
C LEU A 317 -2.01 -7.67 -0.63
N THR A 318 -0.98 -8.45 -1.03
CA THR A 318 -0.74 -8.85 -2.42
C THR A 318 -1.99 -9.43 -3.08
N LYS A 319 -2.82 -10.16 -2.33
CA LYS A 319 -4.06 -10.74 -2.84
C LYS A 319 -5.02 -9.67 -3.34
N ALA A 320 -5.19 -8.60 -2.56
CA ALA A 320 -6.07 -7.48 -2.86
C ALA A 320 -5.45 -6.52 -3.90
N ALA A 321 -4.20 -6.08 -3.66
CA ALA A 321 -3.55 -5.03 -4.43
C ALA A 321 -2.88 -5.53 -5.74
N ALA A 322 -2.85 -6.84 -5.98
CA ALA A 322 -2.26 -7.44 -7.18
C ALA A 322 -3.21 -8.45 -7.85
N THR A 323 -3.31 -9.66 -7.31
CA THR A 323 -4.00 -10.77 -7.99
C THR A 323 -5.47 -10.47 -8.25
N THR A 324 -6.16 -9.86 -7.29
CA THR A 324 -7.58 -9.47 -7.47
C THR A 324 -7.73 -8.45 -8.59
N LEU A 325 -6.87 -7.43 -8.66
CA LEU A 325 -6.90 -6.45 -9.76
C LEU A 325 -6.68 -7.10 -11.12
N GLY A 326 -5.74 -8.05 -11.20
CA GLY A 326 -5.52 -8.81 -12.44
C GLY A 326 -6.77 -9.59 -12.87
N VAL A 327 -7.44 -10.25 -11.92
CA VAL A 327 -8.71 -10.96 -12.20
C VAL A 327 -9.82 -9.97 -12.55
N MET A 328 -9.92 -8.81 -11.88
CA MET A 328 -10.90 -7.76 -12.19
C MET A 328 -10.76 -7.26 -13.63
N ARG A 329 -9.53 -6.99 -14.08
CA ARG A 329 -9.27 -6.56 -15.46
C ARG A 329 -9.71 -7.61 -16.48
N LEU A 330 -9.35 -8.87 -16.26
CA LEU A 330 -9.73 -9.96 -17.17
C LEU A 330 -11.23 -10.27 -17.14
N TYR A 331 -11.88 -10.04 -15.99
CA TYR A 331 -13.34 -10.13 -15.86
C TYR A 331 -14.03 -9.00 -16.65
N GLU A 332 -13.58 -7.78 -16.50
CA GLU A 332 -14.16 -6.62 -17.18
C GLU A 332 -14.05 -6.72 -18.70
N THR A 333 -12.92 -7.22 -19.19
CA THR A 333 -12.71 -7.46 -20.63
C THR A 333 -13.39 -8.73 -21.15
N GLY A 334 -14.14 -9.43 -20.31
CA GLY A 334 -14.87 -10.64 -20.68
C GLY A 334 -13.98 -11.88 -20.91
N GLN A 335 -12.69 -11.80 -20.57
CA GLN A 335 -11.74 -12.89 -20.72
C GLN A 335 -11.83 -13.92 -19.56
N VAL A 336 -12.33 -13.50 -18.40
CA VAL A 336 -12.56 -14.36 -17.23
C VAL A 336 -13.99 -14.20 -16.74
N ASP A 337 -14.72 -15.33 -16.59
CA ASP A 337 -16.03 -15.37 -15.93
C ASP A 337 -15.89 -15.98 -14.52
N LEU A 338 -16.42 -15.29 -13.51
CA LEU A 338 -16.39 -15.73 -12.11
C LEU A 338 -17.12 -17.06 -11.87
N ALA A 339 -18.07 -17.43 -12.73
CA ALA A 339 -18.82 -18.68 -12.65
C ALA A 339 -18.10 -19.86 -13.29
N GLU A 340 -17.15 -19.61 -14.17
CA GLU A 340 -16.39 -20.65 -14.87
C GLU A 340 -15.42 -21.39 -13.94
N ARG A 341 -14.95 -22.54 -14.41
CA ARG A 341 -14.14 -23.46 -13.62
C ARG A 341 -12.66 -23.30 -13.94
N LEU A 342 -11.82 -23.64 -12.98
CA LEU A 342 -10.37 -23.60 -13.12
C LEU A 342 -9.86 -24.31 -14.39
N LYS A 343 -10.45 -25.48 -14.73
CA LYS A 343 -10.07 -26.27 -15.92
C LYS A 343 -10.30 -25.54 -17.24
N ASP A 344 -11.21 -24.58 -17.27
CA ASP A 344 -11.59 -23.86 -18.48
C ASP A 344 -10.51 -22.82 -18.85
N TYR A 345 -9.76 -22.34 -17.86
CA TYR A 345 -8.61 -21.44 -18.02
C TYR A 345 -7.26 -22.18 -17.96
N LEU A 346 -7.18 -23.23 -17.15
CA LEU A 346 -5.94 -23.98 -16.89
C LEU A 346 -6.14 -25.46 -17.24
N PRO A 347 -6.00 -25.86 -18.51
CA PRO A 347 -6.18 -27.26 -18.96
C PRO A 347 -5.29 -28.26 -18.22
N VAL A 348 -4.17 -27.80 -17.67
CA VAL A 348 -3.24 -28.61 -16.87
C VAL A 348 -3.89 -29.24 -15.63
N TYR A 349 -5.00 -28.67 -15.15
CA TYR A 349 -5.77 -29.20 -14.01
C TYR A 349 -6.94 -30.11 -14.40
N GLN A 350 -7.17 -30.37 -15.70
CA GLN A 350 -8.29 -31.17 -16.23
C GLN A 350 -8.44 -32.55 -15.56
N LYS A 351 -7.31 -33.20 -15.24
CA LYS A 351 -7.28 -34.54 -14.63
C LYS A 351 -7.12 -34.53 -13.10
N THR A 352 -7.31 -33.38 -12.46
CA THR A 352 -7.15 -33.20 -11.00
C THR A 352 -8.50 -32.95 -10.33
N GLY A 353 -8.55 -33.04 -9.00
CA GLY A 353 -9.71 -32.61 -8.21
C GLY A 353 -10.00 -31.13 -8.31
N LEU A 354 -8.97 -30.31 -8.60
CA LEU A 354 -9.05 -28.84 -8.69
C LEU A 354 -9.90 -28.37 -9.88
N ARG A 355 -10.11 -29.21 -10.91
CA ARG A 355 -10.85 -28.87 -12.15
C ARG A 355 -12.24 -28.28 -11.95
N TYR A 356 -12.89 -28.58 -10.81
CA TYR A 356 -14.25 -28.12 -10.53
C TYR A 356 -14.34 -26.84 -9.72
N LEU A 357 -13.20 -26.30 -9.26
CA LEU A 357 -13.16 -25.05 -8.53
C LEU A 357 -13.54 -23.91 -9.47
N ARG A 358 -14.41 -23.02 -9.01
CA ARG A 358 -14.81 -21.82 -9.76
C ARG A 358 -13.96 -20.62 -9.36
N ILE A 359 -13.75 -19.69 -10.27
CA ILE A 359 -12.97 -18.47 -10.02
C ILE A 359 -13.50 -17.73 -8.79
N ARG A 360 -14.83 -17.52 -8.67
CA ARG A 360 -15.44 -16.87 -7.50
C ARG A 360 -15.19 -17.59 -6.18
N HIS A 361 -15.03 -18.93 -6.18
CA HIS A 361 -14.73 -19.68 -4.96
C HIS A 361 -13.27 -19.53 -4.55
N LEU A 362 -12.36 -19.40 -5.51
CA LEU A 362 -10.95 -19.10 -5.25
C LEU A 362 -10.81 -17.72 -4.61
N LEU A 363 -11.41 -16.68 -5.22
CA LEU A 363 -11.41 -15.29 -4.73
C LEU A 363 -12.00 -15.15 -3.32
N SER A 364 -13.01 -15.94 -2.98
CA SER A 364 -13.70 -15.87 -1.69
C SER A 364 -13.19 -16.86 -0.65
N HIS A 365 -12.11 -17.59 -0.92
CA HIS A 365 -11.60 -18.69 -0.08
C HIS A 365 -12.64 -19.76 0.26
N HIS A 366 -13.65 -19.95 -0.61
CA HIS A 366 -14.74 -20.91 -0.42
C HIS A 366 -14.48 -22.25 -1.11
N THR A 367 -13.23 -22.72 -1.09
CA THR A 367 -12.80 -23.96 -1.75
C THR A 367 -12.57 -25.13 -0.80
N GLY A 368 -12.35 -24.85 0.49
CA GLY A 368 -11.91 -25.84 1.48
C GLY A 368 -10.50 -26.37 1.25
N LEU A 369 -9.68 -25.73 0.38
CA LEU A 369 -8.28 -26.10 0.18
C LEU A 369 -7.47 -25.90 1.46
N GLN A 370 -6.36 -26.62 1.59
CA GLN A 370 -5.41 -26.39 2.68
C GLN A 370 -4.87 -24.96 2.68
N ALA A 371 -4.51 -24.45 3.86
CA ALA A 371 -4.09 -23.07 4.02
C ALA A 371 -2.85 -22.74 3.15
N ASN A 372 -1.80 -23.55 3.26
CA ASN A 372 -0.51 -23.32 2.59
C ASN A 372 -0.09 -24.54 1.77
N LEU A 373 0.90 -24.36 0.87
CA LEU A 373 1.57 -25.48 0.22
C LEU A 373 2.49 -26.20 1.22
N PRO A 374 2.62 -27.54 1.15
CA PRO A 374 3.50 -28.31 2.03
C PRO A 374 4.96 -28.21 1.55
N ILE A 375 5.59 -27.07 1.74
CA ILE A 375 6.95 -26.78 1.23
C ILE A 375 8.10 -27.23 2.13
N ALA A 376 7.83 -27.73 3.35
CA ALA A 376 8.87 -28.02 4.34
C ALA A 376 10.00 -28.93 3.83
N HIS A 377 9.72 -29.87 2.93
CA HIS A 377 10.71 -30.72 2.32
C HIS A 377 11.60 -29.98 1.32
N TRP A 378 11.05 -28.98 0.60
CA TRP A 378 11.79 -28.14 -0.35
C TRP A 378 12.82 -27.28 0.35
N LEU A 379 12.47 -26.71 1.50
CA LEU A 379 13.35 -25.85 2.29
C LEU A 379 14.55 -26.59 2.91
N ARG A 380 14.57 -27.94 2.83
CA ARG A 380 15.65 -28.80 3.35
C ARG A 380 16.57 -29.35 2.27
N GLN A 381 16.31 -29.05 1.00
CA GLN A 381 17.10 -29.54 -0.13
C GLN A 381 18.23 -28.55 -0.42
N ASP A 382 19.44 -28.88 -0.04
CA ASP A 382 20.60 -28.02 -0.19
C ASP A 382 20.96 -27.76 -1.67
N ASP A 383 20.60 -28.68 -2.58
CA ASP A 383 20.84 -28.54 -4.02
C ASP A 383 19.88 -27.56 -4.76
N LEU A 384 18.87 -27.04 -4.07
CA LEU A 384 17.98 -26.03 -4.62
C LEU A 384 18.51 -24.60 -4.51
N PHE A 385 19.59 -24.39 -3.75
CA PHE A 385 20.07 -23.05 -3.42
C PHE A 385 21.59 -22.95 -3.55
N GLN A 386 22.06 -21.76 -3.90
CA GLN A 386 23.47 -21.42 -4.00
C GLN A 386 23.73 -20.02 -3.47
N SER A 387 24.93 -19.74 -2.95
CA SER A 387 25.30 -18.43 -2.39
C SER A 387 25.66 -17.38 -3.43
N THR A 388 25.93 -17.78 -4.68
CA THR A 388 26.29 -16.88 -5.77
C THR A 388 25.37 -17.09 -6.97
N PRO A 389 25.02 -16.04 -7.73
CA PRO A 389 24.21 -16.21 -8.93
C PRO A 389 24.96 -16.98 -10.02
N SER A 390 24.24 -17.79 -10.80
CA SER A 390 24.73 -18.48 -11.99
C SER A 390 23.57 -18.78 -12.94
N GLU A 391 23.84 -19.26 -14.16
CA GLU A 391 22.79 -19.69 -15.09
C GLU A 391 21.88 -20.75 -14.50
N GLN A 392 22.42 -21.62 -13.65
CA GLN A 392 21.64 -22.66 -12.96
C GLN A 392 20.89 -22.14 -11.73
N TYR A 393 21.31 -21.03 -11.14
CA TYR A 393 20.72 -20.40 -9.96
C TYR A 393 20.52 -18.89 -10.20
N PRO A 394 19.59 -18.51 -11.09
CA PRO A 394 19.47 -17.11 -11.54
C PRO A 394 18.67 -16.22 -10.61
N LEU A 395 17.88 -16.78 -9.69
CA LEU A 395 16.83 -16.05 -8.97
C LEU A 395 17.18 -15.84 -7.51
N ALA A 396 17.40 -14.59 -7.11
CA ALA A 396 17.59 -14.21 -5.72
C ALA A 396 16.32 -14.47 -4.90
N VAL A 397 16.45 -15.08 -3.72
CA VAL A 397 15.40 -15.26 -2.71
C VAL A 397 15.80 -14.64 -1.37
N SER A 398 17.04 -14.22 -1.24
CA SER A 398 17.60 -13.32 -0.22
C SER A 398 19.00 -12.89 -0.66
N ASN A 399 19.72 -12.04 0.12
CA ASN A 399 21.12 -11.74 -0.12
C ASN A 399 21.95 -13.04 -0.11
N ASP A 400 22.81 -13.20 -1.11
CA ASP A 400 23.67 -14.40 -1.24
C ASP A 400 22.90 -15.73 -1.09
N PHE A 401 21.66 -15.78 -1.64
CA PHE A 401 20.84 -16.97 -1.60
C PHE A 401 19.97 -17.04 -2.85
N TYR A 402 20.39 -17.89 -3.81
CA TYR A 402 19.83 -17.95 -5.15
C TYR A 402 19.16 -19.30 -5.39
N LEU A 403 17.98 -19.27 -5.97
CA LEU A 403 17.14 -20.42 -6.28
C LEU A 403 17.53 -21.03 -7.62
N LYS A 404 17.57 -22.36 -7.66
CA LYS A 404 17.79 -23.16 -8.86
C LYS A 404 16.69 -22.93 -9.90
N GLU A 405 17.07 -22.86 -11.16
CA GLU A 405 16.13 -22.79 -12.28
C GLU A 405 15.18 -24.00 -12.27
N GLY A 406 13.92 -23.79 -12.71
CA GLY A 406 12.89 -24.84 -12.80
C GLY A 406 12.23 -25.21 -11.46
N VAL A 407 12.65 -24.65 -10.34
CA VAL A 407 11.99 -24.91 -9.04
C VAL A 407 10.55 -24.39 -9.03
N ARG A 408 10.30 -23.21 -9.60
CA ARG A 408 8.95 -22.63 -9.72
C ARG A 408 8.00 -23.60 -10.46
N GLU A 409 8.38 -24.09 -11.61
CA GLU A 409 7.61 -25.00 -12.45
C GLU A 409 7.35 -26.33 -11.72
N THR A 410 8.37 -26.83 -11.02
CA THR A 410 8.25 -28.06 -10.24
C THR A 410 7.27 -27.85 -9.06
N LEU A 411 7.36 -26.74 -8.33
CA LEU A 411 6.44 -26.39 -7.25
C LEU A 411 5.00 -26.22 -7.75
N LEU A 412 4.80 -25.56 -8.88
CA LEU A 412 3.48 -25.44 -9.52
C LEU A 412 2.92 -26.82 -9.95
N SER A 413 3.79 -27.78 -10.29
CA SER A 413 3.35 -29.15 -10.55
C SER A 413 2.85 -29.87 -9.29
N GLU A 414 3.40 -29.56 -8.10
CA GLU A 414 2.92 -30.07 -6.81
C GLU A 414 1.55 -29.53 -6.44
N VAL A 415 1.21 -28.30 -6.86
CA VAL A 415 -0.14 -27.73 -6.68
C VAL A 415 -1.21 -28.66 -7.26
N LYS A 416 -0.94 -29.37 -8.36
CA LYS A 416 -1.87 -30.34 -8.96
C LYS A 416 -2.24 -31.50 -8.03
N LYS A 417 -1.40 -31.80 -7.04
CA LYS A 417 -1.59 -32.91 -6.07
C LYS A 417 -2.41 -32.48 -4.85
N VAL A 418 -2.70 -31.17 -4.71
CA VAL A 418 -3.49 -30.65 -3.58
C VAL A 418 -4.88 -31.25 -3.61
N ARG A 419 -5.31 -31.76 -2.46
CA ARG A 419 -6.62 -32.42 -2.32
C ARG A 419 -7.72 -31.39 -2.12
N THR A 420 -8.82 -31.57 -2.82
CA THR A 420 -10.04 -30.79 -2.60
C THR A 420 -10.92 -31.44 -1.52
N ALA A 421 -11.61 -30.63 -0.73
CA ALA A 421 -12.64 -31.12 0.17
C ALA A 421 -13.85 -31.63 -0.62
N ARG A 422 -14.60 -32.64 -0.07
CA ARG A 422 -15.84 -33.17 -0.69
C ARG A 422 -16.92 -32.09 -0.81
N ARG A 423 -17.01 -31.19 0.17
CA ARG A 423 -17.85 -29.99 0.15
C ARG A 423 -16.97 -28.75 0.20
N GLN A 424 -17.34 -27.72 -0.56
CA GLN A 424 -16.71 -26.42 -0.49
C GLN A 424 -17.19 -25.70 0.77
N PHE A 425 -16.26 -25.10 1.47
CA PHE A 425 -16.50 -24.29 2.67
C PHE A 425 -15.41 -23.23 2.79
N PHE A 426 -15.67 -22.22 3.59
CA PHE A 426 -14.68 -21.19 3.86
C PHE A 426 -13.47 -21.77 4.61
N ARG A 427 -12.32 -21.62 3.99
CA ARG A 427 -11.00 -21.79 4.61
C ARG A 427 -10.04 -20.85 3.91
N TYR A 428 -9.47 -19.92 4.66
CA TYR A 428 -8.40 -19.06 4.13
C TYR A 428 -7.27 -19.92 3.58
N SER A 429 -6.85 -19.66 2.34
CA SER A 429 -5.88 -20.52 1.66
C SER A 429 -5.09 -19.74 0.62
N ASP A 430 -3.78 -19.71 0.78
CA ASP A 430 -2.85 -19.12 -0.18
C ASP A 430 -2.84 -19.88 -1.52
N VAL A 431 -3.14 -21.16 -1.48
CA VAL A 431 -3.25 -22.00 -2.70
C VAL A 431 -4.28 -21.44 -3.67
N ASN A 432 -5.37 -20.84 -3.18
CA ASN A 432 -6.37 -20.21 -4.03
C ASN A 432 -5.75 -19.11 -4.90
N PHE A 433 -4.91 -18.28 -4.33
CA PHE A 433 -4.30 -17.13 -5.00
C PHE A 433 -3.10 -17.55 -5.87
N ILE A 434 -2.42 -18.63 -5.54
CA ILE A 434 -1.44 -19.27 -6.45
C ILE A 434 -2.13 -19.78 -7.71
N LEU A 435 -3.34 -20.33 -7.59
CA LEU A 435 -4.13 -20.77 -8.75
C LEU A 435 -4.66 -19.58 -9.56
N LEU A 436 -5.12 -18.51 -8.89
CA LEU A 436 -5.58 -17.28 -9.56
C LEU A 436 -4.46 -16.59 -10.31
N GLN A 437 -3.24 -16.54 -9.74
CA GLN A 437 -2.07 -16.05 -10.47
C GLN A 437 -1.86 -16.80 -11.79
N GLN A 438 -1.92 -18.13 -11.76
CA GLN A 438 -1.77 -18.93 -12.99
C GLN A 438 -2.88 -18.63 -14.00
N VAL A 439 -4.12 -18.35 -13.53
CA VAL A 439 -5.21 -17.91 -14.41
C VAL A 439 -4.87 -16.57 -15.03
N VAL A 440 -4.40 -15.59 -14.24
CA VAL A 440 -4.01 -14.26 -14.75
C VAL A 440 -2.91 -14.40 -15.79
N GLU A 441 -1.83 -15.12 -15.49
CA GLU A 441 -0.70 -15.31 -16.40
C GLU A 441 -1.09 -16.07 -17.70
N GLN A 442 -1.92 -17.10 -17.58
CA GLN A 442 -2.37 -17.89 -18.72
C GLN A 442 -3.31 -17.12 -19.66
N VAL A 443 -4.21 -16.31 -19.10
CA VAL A 443 -5.23 -15.58 -19.88
C VAL A 443 -4.65 -14.29 -20.46
N SER A 444 -3.85 -13.56 -19.70
CA SER A 444 -3.18 -12.33 -20.19
C SER A 444 -2.02 -12.61 -21.14
N GLY A 445 -1.42 -13.82 -21.06
CA GLY A 445 -0.21 -14.16 -21.82
C GLY A 445 1.07 -13.50 -21.29
N SER A 446 1.02 -12.86 -20.11
CA SER A 446 2.13 -12.11 -19.51
C SER A 446 2.40 -12.54 -18.08
N PRO A 447 3.64 -12.45 -17.58
CA PRO A 447 3.92 -12.56 -16.14
C PRO A 447 3.05 -11.57 -15.35
N MET A 448 2.58 -11.98 -14.16
CA MET A 448 1.62 -11.19 -13.40
C MET A 448 2.16 -9.81 -12.99
N ASP A 449 3.44 -9.71 -12.64
CA ASP A 449 4.08 -8.43 -12.28
C ASP A 449 4.14 -7.45 -13.46
N ASP A 450 4.46 -7.93 -14.67
CA ASP A 450 4.46 -7.11 -15.88
C ASP A 450 3.05 -6.68 -16.29
N PHE A 451 2.09 -7.60 -16.24
CA PHE A 451 0.69 -7.32 -16.52
C PHE A 451 0.14 -6.21 -15.60
N LEU A 452 0.33 -6.35 -14.29
CA LEU A 452 -0.15 -5.36 -13.31
C LEU A 452 0.58 -4.01 -13.43
N ARG A 453 1.88 -4.03 -13.72
CA ARG A 453 2.63 -2.81 -13.94
C ARG A 453 2.10 -2.04 -15.13
N THR A 454 1.80 -2.73 -16.22
CA THR A 454 1.32 -2.10 -17.48
C THR A 454 -0.12 -1.61 -17.35
N GLU A 455 -1.01 -2.41 -16.74
CA GLU A 455 -2.43 -2.10 -16.67
C GLU A 455 -2.77 -1.08 -15.58
N PHE A 456 -1.97 -1.03 -14.48
CA PHE A 456 -2.32 -0.23 -13.30
C PHE A 456 -1.17 0.59 -12.74
N TYR A 457 -0.04 -0.05 -12.36
CA TYR A 457 0.92 0.63 -11.50
C TYR A 457 1.64 1.77 -12.20
N ALA A 458 2.06 1.60 -13.45
CA ALA A 458 2.70 2.67 -14.22
C ALA A 458 1.70 3.77 -14.63
N PRO A 459 0.50 3.47 -15.17
CA PRO A 459 -0.50 4.50 -15.46
C PRO A 459 -0.95 5.31 -14.23
N LEU A 460 -1.10 4.67 -13.06
CA LEU A 460 -1.42 5.35 -11.81
C LEU A 460 -0.24 6.14 -11.22
N GLY A 461 0.98 5.99 -11.75
CA GLY A 461 2.19 6.64 -11.26
C GLY A 461 2.77 6.01 -9.99
N LEU A 462 2.47 4.73 -9.70
CA LEU A 462 2.93 4.04 -8.49
C LEU A 462 4.39 3.63 -8.65
N GLN A 463 5.29 4.34 -8.02
CA GLN A 463 6.73 4.13 -8.17
C GLN A 463 7.27 3.06 -7.22
N ARG A 464 6.63 2.88 -6.07
CA ARG A 464 7.08 2.03 -4.95
C ARG A 464 6.29 0.73 -4.84
N LEU A 465 5.09 0.65 -5.44
CA LEU A 465 4.27 -0.56 -5.46
C LEU A 465 4.80 -1.54 -6.52
N ARG A 466 5.51 -2.58 -6.08
CA ARG A 466 6.14 -3.56 -6.97
C ARG A 466 6.52 -4.87 -6.32
N PHE A 467 6.69 -5.88 -7.15
CA PHE A 467 7.37 -7.10 -6.76
C PHE A 467 8.90 -6.92 -6.83
N ARG A 468 9.64 -7.70 -6.04
CA ARG A 468 11.12 -7.76 -6.07
C ARG A 468 11.77 -6.36 -6.02
N PRO A 469 11.46 -5.52 -5.03
CA PRO A 469 11.92 -4.14 -4.98
C PRO A 469 13.44 -4.02 -4.92
N GLY A 470 14.15 -4.99 -4.36
CA GLY A 470 15.61 -4.98 -4.26
C GLY A 470 16.35 -4.93 -5.61
N LYS A 471 15.66 -5.19 -6.73
CA LYS A 471 16.23 -5.07 -8.08
C LYS A 471 16.22 -3.63 -8.62
N VAL A 472 15.39 -2.74 -8.05
CA VAL A 472 15.09 -1.43 -8.65
C VAL A 472 15.22 -0.28 -7.65
N LEU A 473 14.78 -0.49 -6.40
CA LEU A 473 14.80 0.55 -5.38
C LEU A 473 16.11 0.53 -4.59
N PRO A 474 16.53 1.68 -4.03
CA PRO A 474 17.63 1.71 -3.09
C PRO A 474 17.36 0.75 -1.93
N TYR A 475 18.33 -0.10 -1.62
CA TYR A 475 18.18 -1.13 -0.57
C TYR A 475 17.89 -0.51 0.82
N ALA A 476 18.43 0.69 1.06
CA ALA A 476 18.19 1.46 2.28
C ALA A 476 16.72 1.87 2.48
N ASP A 477 15.94 1.96 1.40
CA ASP A 477 14.52 2.33 1.48
C ASP A 477 13.62 1.12 1.80
N ILE A 478 14.14 -0.11 1.74
CA ILE A 478 13.34 -1.31 1.95
C ILE A 478 13.44 -1.75 3.41
N ALA A 479 12.33 -1.77 4.12
CA ALA A 479 12.29 -2.24 5.49
C ALA A 479 12.56 -3.77 5.55
N PRO A 480 13.54 -4.24 6.36
CA PRO A 480 13.80 -5.66 6.51
C PRO A 480 12.64 -6.36 7.21
N THR A 481 12.38 -7.60 6.86
CA THR A 481 11.41 -8.45 7.54
C THR A 481 12.08 -9.25 8.67
N GLU A 482 12.02 -10.59 8.69
CA GLU A 482 12.58 -11.34 9.80
C GLU A 482 14.09 -11.62 9.62
N HIS A 483 14.76 -11.91 10.70
CA HIS A 483 16.03 -12.64 10.67
C HIS A 483 15.67 -14.14 10.60
N ASP A 484 15.57 -14.66 9.39
CA ASP A 484 15.27 -16.08 9.15
C ASP A 484 16.42 -16.98 9.61
N ARG A 485 16.23 -17.60 10.77
CA ARG A 485 17.24 -18.49 11.38
C ARG A 485 17.14 -19.94 10.90
N ARG A 486 16.08 -20.28 10.19
CA ARG A 486 15.77 -21.66 9.83
C ARG A 486 16.24 -22.01 8.42
N TRP A 487 15.88 -21.20 7.45
CA TRP A 487 16.10 -21.47 6.04
C TRP A 487 17.19 -20.58 5.45
N ARG A 488 16.95 -19.27 5.32
CA ARG A 488 17.89 -18.33 4.68
C ARG A 488 19.08 -17.97 5.58
N LYS A 489 18.96 -18.14 6.89
CA LYS A 489 19.97 -17.89 7.95
C LYS A 489 20.52 -16.45 7.93
N GLN A 490 19.70 -15.50 7.50
CA GLN A 490 20.05 -14.09 7.38
C GLN A 490 18.82 -13.20 7.56
N VAL A 491 19.02 -11.87 7.61
CA VAL A 491 17.93 -10.90 7.55
C VAL A 491 17.37 -10.87 6.15
N VAL A 492 16.06 -11.04 6.00
CA VAL A 492 15.35 -10.95 4.72
C VAL A 492 15.00 -9.49 4.45
N GLN A 493 15.52 -8.93 3.37
CA GLN A 493 15.30 -7.55 2.95
C GLN A 493 15.35 -7.47 1.42
N GLY A 494 14.44 -6.72 0.81
CA GLY A 494 14.37 -6.59 -0.65
C GLY A 494 13.74 -7.77 -1.39
N GLU A 495 13.60 -8.90 -0.71
CA GLU A 495 12.96 -10.12 -1.21
C GLU A 495 11.80 -10.52 -0.29
N VAL A 496 10.82 -11.26 -0.84
CA VAL A 496 9.59 -11.62 -0.13
C VAL A 496 9.85 -12.45 1.12
N HIS A 497 9.15 -12.13 2.21
CA HIS A 497 9.21 -12.87 3.47
C HIS A 497 8.67 -14.29 3.34
N ASP A 498 7.51 -14.46 2.69
CA ASP A 498 6.83 -15.75 2.54
C ASP A 498 7.69 -16.76 1.78
N GLU A 499 7.94 -17.92 2.41
CA GLU A 499 8.83 -18.93 1.86
C GLU A 499 8.27 -19.57 0.58
N SER A 500 6.95 -19.77 0.48
CA SER A 500 6.34 -20.33 -0.73
C SER A 500 6.36 -19.35 -1.90
N ALA A 501 6.16 -18.06 -1.62
CA ALA A 501 6.30 -17.00 -2.63
C ALA A 501 7.75 -16.86 -3.10
N ALA A 502 8.72 -17.00 -2.20
CA ALA A 502 10.15 -17.00 -2.55
C ALA A 502 10.50 -18.19 -3.48
N LEU A 503 10.05 -19.40 -3.17
CA LEU A 503 10.19 -20.57 -4.03
C LEU A 503 9.47 -20.42 -5.40
N LEU A 504 8.43 -19.58 -5.47
CA LEU A 504 7.74 -19.23 -6.73
C LEU A 504 8.44 -18.09 -7.48
N GLY A 505 9.57 -17.60 -7.00
CA GLY A 505 10.38 -16.59 -7.67
C GLY A 505 10.13 -15.16 -7.20
N GLY A 506 9.51 -14.97 -6.05
CA GLY A 506 9.25 -13.65 -5.48
C GLY A 506 8.02 -12.93 -6.06
N VAL A 507 7.42 -13.48 -7.13
CA VAL A 507 6.13 -13.02 -7.68
C VAL A 507 5.12 -14.12 -7.48
N ALA A 508 4.26 -13.97 -6.47
CA ALA A 508 3.24 -14.96 -6.18
C ALA A 508 1.88 -14.28 -5.93
N GLY A 509 0.79 -14.97 -6.29
CA GLY A 509 -0.54 -14.39 -6.20
C GLY A 509 -1.01 -14.13 -4.77
N HIS A 510 -0.38 -14.74 -3.78
CA HIS A 510 -0.74 -14.63 -2.37
C HIS A 510 0.18 -13.71 -1.56
N ALA A 511 1.41 -13.42 -2.03
CA ALA A 511 2.42 -12.61 -1.36
C ALA A 511 3.52 -12.17 -2.34
N GLY A 512 4.37 -11.20 -1.95
CA GLY A 512 5.54 -10.74 -2.71
C GLY A 512 5.44 -9.31 -3.22
N LEU A 513 4.30 -8.66 -3.06
CA LEU A 513 4.15 -7.24 -3.37
C LEU A 513 4.72 -6.39 -2.22
N PHE A 514 5.39 -5.31 -2.57
CA PHE A 514 5.91 -4.30 -1.65
C PHE A 514 5.32 -2.94 -2.01
N SER A 515 5.20 -2.04 -1.02
CA SER A 515 4.77 -0.66 -1.23
C SER A 515 5.14 0.25 -0.07
N ASN A 516 4.95 1.56 -0.28
CA ASN A 516 4.75 2.55 0.76
C ASN A 516 3.25 2.85 0.95
N ALA A 517 2.91 3.68 1.93
CA ALA A 517 1.51 4.00 2.23
C ALA A 517 0.85 4.84 1.12
N ARG A 518 1.58 5.76 0.50
CA ARG A 518 1.04 6.67 -0.52
C ARG A 518 0.63 5.95 -1.80
N ASP A 519 1.47 5.06 -2.34
CA ASP A 519 1.12 4.27 -3.53
C ASP A 519 -0.12 3.40 -3.30
N LEU A 520 -0.23 2.80 -2.10
CA LEU A 520 -1.44 2.07 -1.73
C LEU A 520 -2.67 2.97 -1.62
N ALA A 521 -2.51 4.20 -1.10
CA ALA A 521 -3.61 5.14 -1.00
C ALA A 521 -4.16 5.50 -2.39
N VAL A 522 -3.30 5.77 -3.37
CA VAL A 522 -3.70 6.01 -4.77
C VAL A 522 -4.48 4.83 -5.33
N LEU A 523 -3.96 3.60 -5.13
CA LEU A 523 -4.62 2.40 -5.63
C LEU A 523 -6.03 2.21 -5.02
N PHE A 524 -6.17 2.42 -3.71
CA PHE A 524 -7.46 2.27 -3.04
C PHE A 524 -8.40 3.46 -3.27
N GLN A 525 -7.87 4.66 -3.52
CA GLN A 525 -8.69 5.80 -3.96
C GLN A 525 -9.30 5.55 -5.33
N MET A 526 -8.55 4.99 -6.27
CA MET A 526 -9.10 4.56 -7.56
C MET A 526 -10.28 3.59 -7.38
N LEU A 527 -10.19 2.65 -6.43
CA LEU A 527 -11.30 1.73 -6.14
C LEU A 527 -12.49 2.42 -5.46
N ILE A 528 -12.27 3.37 -4.52
CA ILE A 528 -13.34 4.15 -3.90
C ILE A 528 -14.05 5.03 -4.92
N ASN A 529 -13.31 5.58 -5.89
CA ASN A 529 -13.84 6.40 -6.96
C ASN A 529 -14.43 5.56 -8.11
N ASP A 530 -15.00 4.39 -7.79
CA ASP A 530 -15.67 3.51 -8.76
C ASP A 530 -14.80 3.18 -9.99
N GLY A 531 -13.51 3.01 -9.76
CA GLY A 531 -12.55 2.62 -10.79
C GLY A 531 -11.91 3.78 -11.55
N THR A 532 -12.14 5.02 -11.14
CA THR A 532 -11.61 6.21 -11.82
C THR A 532 -10.50 6.88 -10.99
N TYR A 533 -9.44 7.34 -11.63
CA TYR A 533 -8.39 8.14 -11.00
C TYR A 533 -7.70 9.05 -12.03
N ALA A 534 -7.48 10.31 -11.67
CA ALA A 534 -6.82 11.31 -12.50
C ALA A 534 -7.49 11.54 -13.88
N GLY A 535 -8.82 11.36 -13.94
CA GLY A 535 -9.59 11.46 -15.19
C GLY A 535 -9.60 10.19 -16.04
N ASP A 536 -8.77 9.19 -15.73
CA ASP A 536 -8.73 7.92 -16.44
C ASP A 536 -9.60 6.86 -15.74
N GLN A 537 -10.33 6.07 -16.54
CA GLN A 537 -11.13 4.97 -16.05
C GLN A 537 -10.38 3.64 -16.14
N TYR A 538 -10.04 3.07 -15.00
CA TYR A 538 -9.37 1.79 -14.87
C TYR A 538 -10.35 0.63 -14.79
N PHE A 539 -11.50 0.83 -14.16
CA PHE A 539 -12.59 -0.15 -14.06
C PHE A 539 -13.94 0.53 -14.19
N GLN A 540 -14.93 -0.17 -14.75
CA GLN A 540 -16.30 0.28 -14.67
C GLN A 540 -16.84 0.16 -13.23
N PRO A 541 -17.76 1.05 -12.79
CA PRO A 541 -18.34 1.01 -11.44
C PRO A 541 -18.93 -0.35 -11.07
N GLU A 542 -19.56 -1.05 -12.04
CA GLU A 542 -20.17 -2.36 -11.84
C GLU A 542 -19.11 -3.43 -11.54
N THR A 543 -17.91 -3.32 -12.12
CA THR A 543 -16.79 -4.22 -11.81
C THR A 543 -16.31 -4.00 -10.39
N VAL A 544 -16.10 -2.76 -9.98
CA VAL A 544 -15.70 -2.43 -8.61
C VAL A 544 -16.73 -2.94 -7.61
N ASP A 545 -18.03 -2.63 -7.79
CA ASP A 545 -19.11 -3.11 -6.94
C ASP A 545 -19.14 -4.64 -6.88
N GLN A 546 -19.02 -5.32 -8.01
CA GLN A 546 -19.04 -6.79 -8.06
C GLN A 546 -17.95 -7.42 -7.20
N PHE A 547 -16.75 -6.82 -7.13
CA PHE A 547 -15.62 -7.38 -6.41
C PHE A 547 -15.53 -6.91 -4.95
N THR A 548 -16.04 -5.75 -4.61
CA THR A 548 -15.96 -5.18 -3.26
C THR A 548 -17.17 -5.51 -2.38
N LYS A 549 -18.33 -5.85 -2.97
CA LYS A 549 -19.51 -6.25 -2.22
C LYS A 549 -19.39 -7.67 -1.63
N ARG A 550 -20.22 -7.98 -0.66
CA ARG A 550 -20.29 -9.30 -0.05
C ARG A 550 -20.64 -10.38 -1.08
N ASN A 551 -19.86 -11.45 -1.13
CA ASN A 551 -19.96 -12.48 -2.18
C ASN A 551 -21.12 -13.50 -2.03
N GLY A 552 -21.87 -13.49 -0.93
CA GLY A 552 -22.98 -14.41 -0.66
C GLY A 552 -22.59 -15.78 -0.09
N TYR A 553 -21.32 -16.20 -0.14
CA TYR A 553 -20.83 -17.48 0.41
C TYR A 553 -20.35 -17.36 1.85
N ASN A 554 -19.75 -16.22 2.18
CA ASN A 554 -19.23 -15.90 3.50
C ASN A 554 -19.27 -14.38 3.71
N TYR A 555 -18.59 -13.86 4.74
CA TYR A 555 -18.55 -12.42 5.03
C TYR A 555 -17.62 -11.63 4.09
N ARG A 556 -16.73 -12.27 3.32
CA ARG A 556 -15.75 -11.62 2.44
C ARG A 556 -16.38 -11.10 1.14
N ALA A 557 -15.63 -10.27 0.46
CA ALA A 557 -15.81 -9.92 -0.94
C ALA A 557 -14.95 -10.84 -1.85
N TYR A 558 -14.89 -10.57 -3.13
CA TYR A 558 -14.02 -11.30 -4.04
C TYR A 558 -12.61 -10.73 -3.99
N GLY A 559 -11.71 -11.43 -3.31
CA GLY A 559 -10.31 -11.04 -3.12
C GLY A 559 -10.05 -10.06 -1.98
N PHE A 560 -11.08 -9.39 -1.49
CA PHE A 560 -11.01 -8.47 -0.36
C PHE A 560 -11.61 -9.07 0.92
N ASP A 561 -11.11 -8.62 2.04
CA ASP A 561 -11.74 -8.80 3.35
C ASP A 561 -12.79 -7.72 3.59
N ARG A 562 -13.73 -7.94 4.50
CA ARG A 562 -14.76 -6.98 4.88
C ARG A 562 -14.91 -6.93 6.40
N LEU A 563 -14.99 -5.73 6.94
CA LEU A 563 -15.15 -5.54 8.38
C LEU A 563 -16.48 -6.08 8.92
N ALA A 564 -17.52 -6.11 8.10
CA ALA A 564 -18.90 -6.46 8.48
C ALA A 564 -19.09 -7.88 9.02
N GLY A 565 -18.11 -8.76 8.96
CA GLY A 565 -18.24 -10.18 9.35
C GLY A 565 -17.35 -10.63 10.50
N HIS A 566 -16.26 -9.94 10.75
CA HIS A 566 -15.17 -10.47 11.56
C HIS A 566 -15.16 -10.03 13.00
N SER A 567 -15.60 -8.86 13.30
CA SER A 567 -15.47 -8.35 14.64
C SER A 567 -16.66 -7.48 15.00
N LYS A 568 -17.36 -7.90 16.04
CA LYS A 568 -18.30 -7.00 16.71
C LYS A 568 -17.57 -5.70 17.11
N SER A 569 -16.28 -5.75 17.45
CA SER A 569 -15.47 -4.60 17.85
C SER A 569 -15.29 -3.55 16.74
N LEU A 570 -15.02 -3.93 15.50
CA LEU A 570 -14.83 -2.95 14.42
C LEU A 570 -16.14 -2.32 13.94
N ARG A 571 -17.28 -3.01 14.07
CA ARG A 571 -18.62 -2.44 13.83
C ARG A 571 -19.00 -1.34 14.82
N TYR A 572 -18.51 -1.41 16.06
CA TYR A 572 -18.83 -0.42 17.08
C TYR A 572 -18.17 0.95 16.86
N TYR A 573 -17.29 1.06 15.87
CA TYR A 573 -16.48 2.27 15.69
C TYR A 573 -16.87 3.11 14.48
N GLY A 574 -18.06 2.90 13.90
CA GLY A 574 -18.58 3.73 12.84
C GLY A 574 -18.24 3.32 11.42
N ALA A 575 -17.38 2.32 11.23
CA ALA A 575 -17.08 1.82 9.89
C ALA A 575 -18.34 1.28 9.20
N SER A 576 -18.54 1.65 7.94
CA SER A 576 -19.69 1.19 7.17
C SER A 576 -19.63 -0.32 6.93
N LYS A 577 -20.80 -0.91 6.66
CA LYS A 577 -20.87 -2.33 6.27
C LYS A 577 -20.21 -2.59 4.90
N ASN A 578 -19.95 -1.55 4.12
CA ASN A 578 -19.32 -1.63 2.80
C ASN A 578 -17.81 -1.47 2.83
N THR A 579 -17.22 -1.20 4.01
CA THR A 579 -15.77 -1.18 4.19
C THR A 579 -15.13 -2.49 3.74
N PHE A 580 -14.13 -2.38 2.86
CA PHE A 580 -13.35 -3.49 2.31
C PHE A 580 -11.85 -3.22 2.43
N GLY A 581 -11.04 -4.26 2.35
CA GLY A 581 -9.59 -4.12 2.49
C GLY A 581 -8.91 -5.46 2.66
N HIS A 582 -7.75 -5.47 3.28
CA HIS A 582 -7.05 -6.69 3.66
C HIS A 582 -5.98 -6.42 4.72
N THR A 583 -5.57 -7.46 5.44
CA THR A 583 -4.43 -7.42 6.36
C THR A 583 -3.26 -8.23 5.84
N GLY A 584 -2.03 -7.92 6.29
CA GLY A 584 -0.82 -8.66 5.96
C GLY A 584 -0.11 -9.22 7.18
N PHE A 585 0.48 -10.41 7.01
CA PHE A 585 1.20 -11.13 8.07
C PHE A 585 2.36 -10.31 8.65
N THR A 586 3.05 -9.54 7.82
CA THR A 586 4.16 -8.66 8.20
C THR A 586 3.77 -7.52 9.13
N GLY A 587 2.49 -7.28 9.33
CA GLY A 587 1.95 -6.22 10.21
C GLY A 587 1.34 -5.06 9.45
N THR A 588 0.91 -5.28 8.23
CA THR A 588 0.31 -4.29 7.35
C THR A 588 -1.22 -4.40 7.33
N CYS A 589 -1.92 -3.33 6.99
CA CYS A 589 -3.33 -3.37 6.61
C CYS A 589 -3.70 -2.16 5.75
N VAL A 590 -4.76 -2.32 4.99
CA VAL A 590 -5.49 -1.26 4.30
C VAL A 590 -6.98 -1.50 4.47
N TRP A 591 -7.73 -0.44 4.76
CA TRP A 591 -9.18 -0.42 4.83
C TRP A 591 -9.71 0.79 4.08
N ALA A 592 -10.68 0.55 3.22
CA ALA A 592 -11.34 1.56 2.39
C ALA A 592 -12.84 1.50 2.66
N ASP A 593 -13.41 2.63 3.05
CA ASP A 593 -14.82 2.79 3.36
C ASP A 593 -15.47 3.72 2.34
N PRO A 594 -16.20 3.17 1.35
CA PRO A 594 -16.80 3.99 0.29
C PRO A 594 -17.98 4.84 0.76
N GLU A 595 -18.64 4.52 1.89
CA GLU A 595 -19.73 5.34 2.43
C GLU A 595 -19.20 6.61 3.11
N GLU A 596 -17.98 6.53 3.68
CA GLU A 596 -17.30 7.65 4.32
C GLU A 596 -16.26 8.32 3.40
N ASP A 597 -16.02 7.76 2.20
CA ASP A 597 -14.91 8.15 1.33
C ASP A 597 -13.59 8.22 2.12
N LEU A 598 -13.28 7.14 2.85
CA LEU A 598 -12.19 7.09 3.80
C LEU A 598 -11.27 5.91 3.54
N ILE A 599 -9.95 6.18 3.57
CA ILE A 599 -8.90 5.17 3.47
C ILE A 599 -8.04 5.23 4.72
N PHE A 600 -7.77 4.07 5.31
CA PHE A 600 -6.80 3.89 6.38
C PHE A 600 -5.75 2.88 5.98
N ILE A 601 -4.47 3.27 6.07
CA ILE A 601 -3.31 2.42 5.79
C ILE A 601 -2.38 2.40 6.98
N PHE A 602 -1.92 1.20 7.33
CA PHE A 602 -0.89 0.99 8.33
C PHE A 602 0.14 0.00 7.80
N LEU A 603 1.39 0.43 7.65
CA LEU A 603 2.48 -0.42 7.18
C LEU A 603 3.55 -0.53 8.25
N SER A 604 3.91 -1.75 8.61
CA SER A 604 5.00 -2.04 9.55
C SER A 604 5.68 -3.38 9.22
N ASN A 605 6.85 -3.58 9.77
CA ASN A 605 7.57 -4.85 9.72
C ASN A 605 7.60 -5.52 11.11
N ARG A 606 6.42 -5.77 11.72
CA ARG A 606 6.32 -6.39 13.06
C ARG A 606 7.10 -7.69 13.19
N VAL A 607 7.28 -8.38 12.06
CA VAL A 607 8.03 -9.64 11.98
C VAL A 607 9.53 -9.47 12.18
N HIS A 608 10.04 -8.23 12.19
CA HIS A 608 11.43 -7.95 12.48
C HIS A 608 11.71 -7.92 13.99
N PRO A 609 12.76 -8.58 14.48
CA PRO A 609 13.60 -9.56 13.80
C PRO A 609 13.01 -10.97 13.85
N ASN A 610 11.80 -11.15 14.40
CA ASN A 610 11.22 -12.46 14.66
C ASN A 610 9.72 -12.49 14.30
N LYS A 611 9.33 -13.36 13.36
CA LYS A 611 7.95 -13.54 12.90
C LYS A 611 6.96 -13.95 14.01
N TYR A 612 7.44 -14.53 15.10
CA TYR A 612 6.62 -14.91 16.26
C TYR A 612 6.26 -13.75 17.20
N ASN A 613 6.65 -12.51 16.89
CA ASN A 613 6.25 -11.32 17.65
C ASN A 613 4.74 -11.05 17.47
N GLN A 614 3.94 -11.38 18.48
CA GLN A 614 2.48 -11.17 18.49
C GLN A 614 2.05 -9.89 19.23
N LYS A 615 2.99 -9.01 19.61
CA LYS A 615 2.66 -7.84 20.43
C LYS A 615 1.76 -6.86 19.69
N LEU A 616 1.91 -6.72 18.36
CA LEU A 616 1.05 -5.86 17.55
C LEU A 616 -0.42 -6.26 17.67
N GLN A 617 -0.70 -7.56 17.48
CA GLN A 617 -2.06 -8.12 17.60
C GLN A 617 -2.58 -8.02 19.04
N LYS A 618 -1.76 -8.38 20.04
CA LYS A 618 -2.14 -8.31 21.46
C LYS A 618 -2.44 -6.88 21.94
N LEU A 619 -1.82 -5.87 21.34
CA LEU A 619 -2.11 -4.46 21.62
C LEU A 619 -3.35 -3.95 20.87
N GLY A 620 -3.83 -4.67 19.85
CA GLY A 620 -4.93 -4.22 19.01
C GLY A 620 -4.66 -2.85 18.36
N LEU A 621 -3.40 -2.58 17.95
CA LEU A 621 -3.00 -1.23 17.53
C LEU A 621 -3.76 -0.77 16.29
N ARG A 622 -3.91 -1.64 15.27
CA ARG A 622 -4.59 -1.31 14.02
C ARG A 622 -6.07 -0.99 14.27
N GLU A 623 -6.71 -1.76 15.12
CA GLU A 623 -8.10 -1.60 15.55
C GLU A 623 -8.29 -0.30 16.35
N ARG A 624 -7.35 0.03 17.21
CA ARG A 624 -7.37 1.29 17.99
C ARG A 624 -7.19 2.52 17.11
N ILE A 625 -6.27 2.46 16.14
CA ILE A 625 -6.09 3.54 15.16
C ILE A 625 -7.39 3.71 14.36
N HIS A 626 -7.96 2.63 13.87
CA HIS A 626 -9.22 2.65 13.12
C HIS A 626 -10.37 3.27 13.95
N LYS A 627 -10.49 2.90 15.23
CA LYS A 627 -11.44 3.53 16.15
C LYS A 627 -11.23 5.04 16.27
N ILE A 628 -9.99 5.48 16.47
CA ILE A 628 -9.65 6.91 16.62
C ILE A 628 -10.07 7.68 15.37
N ILE A 629 -9.82 7.13 14.18
CA ILE A 629 -10.19 7.77 12.92
C ILE A 629 -11.70 8.04 12.88
N TYR A 630 -12.54 7.03 13.13
CA TYR A 630 -13.99 7.23 13.12
C TYR A 630 -14.49 8.14 14.25
N GLN A 631 -13.87 8.10 15.43
CA GLN A 631 -14.18 9.04 16.51
C GLN A 631 -13.77 10.49 16.19
N SER A 632 -12.87 10.71 15.26
CA SER A 632 -12.47 12.05 14.82
C SER A 632 -13.37 12.63 13.72
N LEU A 633 -14.24 11.81 13.12
CA LEU A 633 -15.30 12.29 12.24
C LEU A 633 -16.37 12.99 13.11
N GLY A 634 -16.58 14.29 12.95
CA GLY A 634 -17.41 15.12 13.84
C GLY A 634 -18.89 14.73 14.02
N SER A 635 -19.33 13.59 13.49
CA SER A 635 -20.70 13.06 13.58
C SER A 635 -20.90 11.98 14.68
N PHE A 636 -19.86 11.64 15.45
CA PHE A 636 -19.98 10.65 16.52
C PHE A 636 -20.47 11.31 17.83
N GLU A 637 -21.80 11.37 18.02
CA GLU A 637 -22.35 11.40 19.38
C GLU A 637 -22.09 10.03 20.03
N GLU A 638 -21.35 10.02 21.15
CA GLU A 638 -21.22 8.82 21.98
C GLU A 638 -22.64 8.40 22.41
N GLU A 639 -23.18 7.34 21.81
CA GLU A 639 -24.28 6.62 22.45
C GLU A 639 -23.71 6.04 23.77
N VAL A 640 -24.07 6.70 24.87
CA VAL A 640 -23.78 6.37 26.28
C VAL A 640 -24.41 5.02 26.64
#